data_ee8c968499cfcbab3d8cc0ea009f9341
#
_entry.id   ee8c968499cfcbab3d8cc0ea009f9341
#
_cell.length_a   1.000
_cell.length_b   1.000
_cell.length_c   1.000
_cell.angle_alpha   90.00
_cell.angle_beta   90.00
_cell.angle_gamma   90.00
#
_symmetry.space_group_name_H-M   'P 1'
#
loop_
_entity.id
_entity.type
_entity.pdbx_description
1 polymer ?
#
loop_
_entity_poly.entity_id
_entity_poly.type
_entity_poly.pdbx_seq_one_letter_code
_entity_poly.pdbx_strand_id
1 'polypeptide(L)'
;MERKEFRELTPVKEARKLISRIIARPGIQTLTIENSAGRILAEDIFSPVDVPAFNRSVKDGYAIRAKDTYRASEPEPMELKMTASIPAGCADSFFVNDGETAEISTGAPIPEGADAVVMVEQTKQIDSTVFIYQPVYINENIMKAGSDIMKGERVLRKNTRIGSREIGVLASVGMKEVPVKELLVGIISTGNELIEPGNTLGKGLIFDANSYAIAASVEEAGGIPKIYGIIPDDWKLMEEALYRAIRECHIVLTSGSTSAGVGDIMYMIIEEKGETLTHGIAIKPGKPVVIGMIEGVPTIGLPGNPTSALSIFNEFVAPIIHNSLGTTPSFRTKVRAVMGTGIRSGGREELFPVGVVRGRAYPADKTSGAITTLSDADGIIEIKAETEYIEAGSPVEITMFGNVRSPDLMYVGGQCPGIDLLEETTGMVFRMLNMSSSAGFTAIAGATTDIAGVNMPADPDGEYNLPTARKMNLSGTLLVKGYKREMGLIFRQGTRISGLEDLAGLRFLNRNRGSGTRAVLEMELGLLAKEKGITRNELTKDIDGYNSGSKTHRSVCDAIKDGRADVGFGLRAAAREAGLGFLPVTEDEFDLLIREDVLDVPEIRLLLKTLTSEEFSKSLPPGMRTYERTGEMISSF
;
A
#
# COMPACT_ATOMS: atom_id res chain seq x y z
N MET A 1 -12.85 -36.98 19.82
CA MET A 1 -13.52 -35.72 20.09
C MET A 1 -14.59 -35.50 19.02
N GLU A 2 -15.84 -35.27 19.42
CA GLU A 2 -16.91 -34.98 18.47
C GLU A 2 -16.67 -33.62 17.82
N ARG A 3 -16.86 -33.51 16.49
CA ARG A 3 -16.85 -32.25 15.75
C ARG A 3 -18.00 -31.37 16.27
N LYS A 4 -17.69 -30.28 16.98
CA LYS A 4 -18.66 -29.20 17.21
C LYS A 4 -18.66 -28.30 15.95
N GLU A 5 -19.60 -28.52 15.04
CA GLU A 5 -19.83 -27.60 13.93
C GLU A 5 -20.40 -26.26 14.46
N PHE A 6 -20.08 -25.16 13.77
CA PHE A 6 -20.71 -23.85 14.00
C PHE A 6 -22.23 -23.97 13.77
N ARG A 7 -22.99 -24.32 14.78
CA ARG A 7 -24.45 -24.56 14.66
C ARG A 7 -25.24 -23.27 14.50
N GLU A 8 -24.78 -22.18 15.15
CA GLU A 8 -25.39 -20.86 15.04
C GLU A 8 -24.29 -19.81 14.91
N LEU A 9 -24.30 -19.05 13.79
CA LEU A 9 -23.37 -17.96 13.56
C LEU A 9 -23.94 -16.67 14.14
N THR A 10 -23.12 -15.90 14.85
CA THR A 10 -23.52 -14.58 15.33
C THR A 10 -23.71 -13.62 14.13
N PRO A 11 -24.86 -12.96 14.02
CA PRO A 11 -25.07 -11.93 12.99
C PRO A 11 -24.03 -10.80 13.15
N VAL A 12 -23.55 -10.25 12.02
CA VAL A 12 -22.50 -9.21 12.03
C VAL A 12 -22.89 -8.00 12.89
N LYS A 13 -24.15 -7.57 12.81
CA LYS A 13 -24.68 -6.46 13.62
C LYS A 13 -24.57 -6.72 15.13
N GLU A 14 -24.81 -7.94 15.58
CA GLU A 14 -24.69 -8.34 16.99
C GLU A 14 -23.21 -8.41 17.39
N ALA A 15 -22.36 -8.99 16.55
CA ALA A 15 -20.92 -9.02 16.78
C ALA A 15 -20.35 -7.61 16.92
N ARG A 16 -20.69 -6.67 16.04
CA ARG A 16 -20.30 -5.25 16.15
C ARG A 16 -20.76 -4.63 17.49
N LYS A 17 -21.97 -4.95 17.93
CA LYS A 17 -22.51 -4.46 19.21
C LYS A 17 -21.77 -5.06 20.42
N LEU A 18 -21.42 -6.33 20.39
CA LEU A 18 -20.62 -6.98 21.44
C LEU A 18 -19.25 -6.34 21.53
N ILE A 19 -18.57 -6.19 20.40
CA ILE A 19 -17.21 -5.64 20.28
C ILE A 19 -17.14 -4.19 20.74
N SER A 20 -18.15 -3.37 20.45
CA SER A 20 -18.18 -1.97 20.91
C SER A 20 -18.16 -1.80 22.44
N ARG A 21 -18.41 -2.87 23.19
CA ARG A 21 -18.38 -2.89 24.66
C ARG A 21 -17.07 -3.39 25.24
N ILE A 22 -16.21 -3.97 24.40
CA ILE A 22 -14.90 -4.47 24.81
C ILE A 22 -13.93 -3.28 24.86
N ILE A 23 -13.38 -3.02 26.04
CA ILE A 23 -12.40 -1.97 26.28
C ILE A 23 -11.27 -2.57 27.12
N ALA A 24 -10.10 -2.68 26.54
CA ALA A 24 -8.88 -2.96 27.27
C ALA A 24 -8.34 -1.67 27.92
N ARG A 25 -7.76 -1.79 29.11
CA ARG A 25 -7.23 -0.64 29.84
C ARG A 25 -5.73 -0.48 29.52
N PRO A 26 -5.33 0.50 28.70
CA PRO A 26 -3.91 0.71 28.38
C PRO A 26 -3.13 1.16 29.61
N GLY A 27 -1.87 0.76 29.70
CA GLY A 27 -0.89 1.36 30.58
C GLY A 27 -0.53 2.79 30.14
N ILE A 28 0.33 3.45 30.91
CA ILE A 28 0.93 4.74 30.58
C ILE A 28 2.44 4.56 30.65
N GLN A 29 3.14 5.00 29.62
CA GLN A 29 4.59 5.09 29.59
C GLN A 29 5.03 6.51 29.24
N THR A 30 6.19 6.91 29.72
CA THR A 30 6.79 8.20 29.35
C THR A 30 7.81 7.94 28.22
N LEU A 31 7.67 8.65 27.13
CA LEU A 31 8.61 8.59 26.00
C LEU A 31 9.20 9.96 25.72
N THR A 32 10.41 9.97 25.17
CA THR A 32 10.96 11.21 24.59
C THR A 32 10.17 11.61 23.35
N ILE A 33 10.14 12.89 23.03
CA ILE A 33 9.35 13.40 21.90
C ILE A 33 9.79 12.78 20.57
N GLU A 34 11.09 12.45 20.41
CA GLU A 34 11.65 11.78 19.23
C GLU A 34 11.07 10.38 19.02
N ASN A 35 10.71 9.68 20.11
CA ASN A 35 10.18 8.32 20.10
C ASN A 35 8.64 8.27 20.25
N SER A 36 8.00 9.43 20.31
CA SER A 36 6.56 9.54 20.56
C SER A 36 5.69 9.58 19.30
N ALA A 37 6.29 9.68 18.10
CA ALA A 37 5.56 9.72 16.85
C ALA A 37 4.64 8.51 16.66
N GLY A 38 3.37 8.74 16.26
CA GLY A 38 2.35 7.70 16.10
C GLY A 38 1.68 7.25 17.39
N ARG A 39 2.23 7.61 18.57
CA ARG A 39 1.66 7.26 19.89
C ARG A 39 0.47 8.15 20.24
N ILE A 40 -0.29 7.74 21.23
CA ILE A 40 -1.51 8.43 21.70
C ILE A 40 -1.22 9.06 23.08
N LEU A 41 -1.46 10.36 23.22
CA LEU A 41 -1.30 11.06 24.49
C LEU A 41 -2.21 10.48 25.59
N ALA A 42 -1.62 10.20 26.75
CA ALA A 42 -2.33 9.68 27.92
C ALA A 42 -3.05 10.77 28.70
N GLU A 43 -2.56 12.02 28.64
CA GLU A 43 -3.03 13.17 29.42
C GLU A 43 -3.07 14.43 28.57
N ASP A 44 -3.78 15.46 29.06
CA ASP A 44 -3.73 16.80 28.48
C ASP A 44 -2.35 17.43 28.74
N ILE A 45 -1.79 18.09 27.75
CA ILE A 45 -0.50 18.78 27.87
C ILE A 45 -0.75 20.26 28.02
N PHE A 46 -0.14 20.84 29.06
CA PHE A 46 -0.18 22.25 29.36
C PHE A 46 1.20 22.88 29.20
N SER A 47 1.26 24.08 28.66
CA SER A 47 2.54 24.76 28.45
C SER A 47 3.18 25.16 29.79
N PRO A 48 4.45 24.79 30.03
CA PRO A 48 5.19 25.24 31.22
C PRO A 48 5.73 26.68 31.07
N VAL A 49 5.69 27.23 29.87
CA VAL A 49 6.27 28.54 29.53
C VAL A 49 5.34 29.35 28.63
N ASP A 50 5.59 30.64 28.52
CA ASP A 50 5.01 31.46 27.46
C ASP A 50 5.75 31.25 26.14
N VAL A 51 5.05 31.32 25.01
CA VAL A 51 5.64 31.31 23.66
C VAL A 51 5.15 32.54 22.89
N PRO A 52 6.07 33.44 22.50
CA PRO A 52 7.46 33.51 22.92
C PRO A 52 7.59 33.85 24.43
N ALA A 53 8.74 33.50 25.03
CA ALA A 53 8.97 33.70 26.46
C ALA A 53 9.19 35.18 26.85
N PHE A 54 9.42 36.03 25.88
CA PHE A 54 9.66 37.48 26.06
C PHE A 54 9.12 38.27 24.86
N ASN A 55 8.95 39.58 25.04
CA ASN A 55 8.61 40.47 23.92
C ASN A 55 9.78 40.51 22.94
N ARG A 56 9.53 40.20 21.67
CA ARG A 56 10.59 40.14 20.63
C ARG A 56 10.21 40.90 19.37
N SER A 57 11.22 41.36 18.64
CA SER A 57 10.99 41.94 17.33
C SER A 57 10.56 40.89 16.30
N VAL A 58 9.61 41.23 15.42
CA VAL A 58 9.20 40.46 14.26
C VAL A 58 9.85 40.93 12.96
N LYS A 59 10.66 42.03 13.04
CA LYS A 59 11.35 42.64 11.92
C LYS A 59 12.77 43.02 12.31
N ASP A 60 13.63 43.10 11.31
CA ASP A 60 14.93 43.76 11.46
C ASP A 60 14.71 45.26 11.37
N GLY A 61 15.35 46.04 12.24
CA GLY A 61 15.18 47.47 12.29
C GLY A 61 15.67 48.11 13.56
N TYR A 62 14.91 49.03 14.12
CA TYR A 62 15.31 49.85 15.27
C TYR A 62 14.22 49.84 16.35
N ALA A 63 14.58 49.39 17.54
CA ALA A 63 13.71 49.46 18.72
C ALA A 63 13.67 50.89 19.25
N ILE A 64 12.49 51.45 19.39
CA ILE A 64 12.25 52.86 19.69
C ILE A 64 11.08 53.03 20.63
N ARG A 65 10.90 54.25 21.11
CA ARG A 65 9.66 54.73 21.73
C ARG A 65 8.76 55.30 20.62
N ALA A 66 7.60 54.71 20.39
CA ALA A 66 6.69 55.11 19.31
C ALA A 66 6.41 56.63 19.29
N LYS A 67 6.28 57.26 20.50
CA LYS A 67 6.05 58.72 20.63
C LYS A 67 7.12 59.58 19.96
N ASP A 68 8.38 59.10 19.88
CA ASP A 68 9.49 59.83 19.30
C ASP A 68 9.44 59.87 17.77
N THR A 69 8.52 59.07 17.14
CA THR A 69 8.33 59.02 15.69
C THR A 69 7.06 59.69 15.18
N TYR A 70 6.15 60.13 16.03
CA TYR A 70 4.82 60.61 15.61
C TYR A 70 4.82 61.79 14.63
N ARG A 71 5.93 62.50 14.52
CA ARG A 71 6.11 63.60 13.56
C ARG A 71 6.95 63.22 12.36
N ALA A 72 7.41 61.96 12.29
CA ALA A 72 8.26 61.51 11.19
C ALA A 72 7.51 61.58 9.87
N SER A 73 8.17 62.09 8.84
CA SER A 73 7.72 62.11 7.45
C SER A 73 8.92 62.04 6.51
N GLU A 74 8.71 61.73 5.25
CA GLU A 74 9.80 61.71 4.25
C GLU A 74 10.53 63.07 4.14
N PRO A 75 9.83 64.25 4.14
CA PRO A 75 10.52 65.52 4.08
C PRO A 75 11.11 65.96 5.40
N GLU A 76 10.59 65.51 6.56
CA GLU A 76 11.04 65.85 7.90
C GLU A 76 11.21 64.53 8.73
N PRO A 77 12.32 63.82 8.55
CA PRO A 77 12.57 62.59 9.32
C PRO A 77 12.90 62.96 10.78
N MET A 78 12.51 62.04 11.69
CA MET A 78 12.92 62.14 13.10
C MET A 78 14.32 61.57 13.28
N GLU A 79 15.18 62.27 13.98
CA GLU A 79 16.56 61.87 14.26
C GLU A 79 16.65 61.28 15.66
N LEU A 80 17.10 59.99 15.71
CA LEU A 80 17.31 59.28 16.96
C LEU A 80 18.77 58.84 17.07
N LYS A 81 19.33 58.92 18.27
CA LYS A 81 20.69 58.45 18.54
C LYS A 81 20.73 56.94 18.74
N MET A 82 21.49 56.22 17.96
CA MET A 82 21.74 54.78 18.15
C MET A 82 22.68 54.56 19.34
N THR A 83 22.24 53.78 20.31
CA THR A 83 22.99 53.52 21.55
C THR A 83 23.45 52.06 21.71
N ALA A 84 22.80 51.12 21.00
CA ALA A 84 23.10 49.69 21.08
C ALA A 84 22.72 48.96 19.78
N SER A 85 23.26 47.74 19.62
CA SER A 85 22.82 46.75 18.62
C SER A 85 22.47 45.45 19.34
N ILE A 86 21.28 44.92 19.11
CA ILE A 86 20.69 43.78 19.84
C ILE A 86 20.44 42.62 18.85
N PRO A 87 21.38 41.69 18.74
CA PRO A 87 21.20 40.51 17.90
C PRO A 87 20.23 39.52 18.56
N ALA A 88 19.67 38.61 17.74
CA ALA A 88 18.89 37.50 18.26
C ALA A 88 19.71 36.64 19.21
N GLY A 89 19.10 36.20 20.33
CA GLY A 89 19.78 35.44 21.38
C GLY A 89 20.61 36.28 22.36
N CYS A 90 20.57 37.63 22.26
CA CYS A 90 21.22 38.50 23.22
C CYS A 90 20.54 38.38 24.58
N ALA A 91 21.33 38.24 25.64
CA ALA A 91 20.87 38.17 27.03
C ALA A 91 21.11 39.46 27.80
N ASP A 92 21.80 40.43 27.19
CA ASP A 92 22.10 41.70 27.85
C ASP A 92 20.86 42.57 27.93
N SER A 93 20.74 43.34 29.03
CA SER A 93 19.66 44.31 29.24
C SER A 93 20.08 45.67 28.71
N PHE A 94 19.29 46.19 27.79
CA PHE A 94 19.46 47.52 27.22
C PHE A 94 18.27 48.40 27.60
N PHE A 95 18.51 49.70 27.66
CA PHE A 95 17.47 50.70 27.92
C PHE A 95 17.49 51.77 26.83
N VAL A 96 16.33 52.13 26.30
CA VAL A 96 16.14 53.16 25.28
C VAL A 96 15.47 54.35 25.91
N ASN A 97 16.20 55.48 26.01
CA ASN A 97 15.70 56.75 26.53
C ASN A 97 14.96 57.56 25.44
N ASP A 98 14.39 58.72 25.82
CA ASP A 98 13.80 59.67 24.87
C ASP A 98 14.88 60.14 23.87
N GLY A 99 14.57 60.11 22.58
CA GLY A 99 15.50 60.47 21.50
C GLY A 99 16.59 59.46 21.20
N GLU A 100 16.53 58.25 21.80
CA GLU A 100 17.46 57.16 21.54
C GLU A 100 16.78 55.98 20.80
N THR A 101 17.59 55.14 20.19
CA THR A 101 17.18 53.90 19.52
C THR A 101 18.25 52.82 19.65
N ALA A 102 17.84 51.57 19.54
CA ALA A 102 18.75 50.44 19.43
C ALA A 102 18.45 49.67 18.14
N GLU A 103 19.47 49.35 17.36
CA GLU A 103 19.37 48.39 16.26
C GLU A 103 18.93 47.05 16.82
N ILE A 104 17.96 46.39 16.18
CA ILE A 104 17.40 45.14 16.66
C ILE A 104 17.19 44.17 15.51
N SER A 105 17.62 42.93 15.70
CA SER A 105 17.39 41.86 14.76
C SER A 105 16.04 41.16 15.01
N THR A 106 15.47 40.60 13.98
CA THR A 106 14.28 39.73 14.09
C THR A 106 14.51 38.63 15.14
N GLY A 107 13.56 38.47 16.07
CA GLY A 107 13.64 37.49 17.16
C GLY A 107 14.39 37.99 18.40
N ALA A 108 15.08 39.13 18.35
CA ALA A 108 15.77 39.71 19.51
C ALA A 108 14.78 40.28 20.55
N PRO A 109 15.16 40.28 21.85
CA PRO A 109 14.33 40.82 22.90
C PRO A 109 14.18 42.35 22.77
N ILE A 110 12.96 42.85 22.99
CA ILE A 110 12.71 44.28 23.01
C ILE A 110 13.38 44.90 24.26
N PRO A 111 14.25 45.92 24.10
CA PRO A 111 14.90 46.58 25.24
C PRO A 111 13.89 47.34 26.09
N GLU A 112 14.21 47.51 27.36
CA GLU A 112 13.41 48.36 28.25
C GLU A 112 13.34 49.78 27.73
N GLY A 113 12.17 50.44 27.89
CA GLY A 113 11.93 51.78 27.39
C GLY A 113 11.42 51.82 25.94
N ALA A 114 11.71 50.86 25.09
CA ALA A 114 11.16 50.76 23.74
C ALA A 114 9.77 50.11 23.77
N ASP A 115 8.86 50.60 22.93
CA ASP A 115 7.49 50.10 22.79
C ASP A 115 7.05 49.86 21.33
N ALA A 116 7.98 50.05 20.36
CA ALA A 116 7.78 49.76 18.94
C ALA A 116 9.11 49.41 18.25
N VAL A 117 9.01 48.82 17.04
CA VAL A 117 10.16 48.63 16.15
C VAL A 117 9.83 49.24 14.79
N VAL A 118 10.72 50.11 14.30
CA VAL A 118 10.69 50.62 12.93
C VAL A 118 11.49 49.67 12.05
N MET A 119 10.92 49.27 10.92
CA MET A 119 11.64 48.42 9.96
C MET A 119 12.83 49.13 9.35
N VAL A 120 13.91 48.41 9.08
CA VAL A 120 15.13 48.98 8.47
C VAL A 120 14.85 49.71 7.16
N GLU A 121 13.87 49.23 6.37
CA GLU A 121 13.47 49.84 5.09
C GLU A 121 12.85 51.24 5.22
N GLN A 122 12.39 51.59 6.42
CA GLN A 122 11.78 52.90 6.74
C GLN A 122 12.76 53.83 7.43
N THR A 123 14.06 53.49 7.42
CA THR A 123 15.10 54.22 8.12
C THR A 123 16.32 54.46 7.26
N LYS A 124 17.18 55.38 7.69
CA LYS A 124 18.54 55.57 7.16
C LYS A 124 19.48 55.87 8.32
N GLN A 125 20.51 55.09 8.45
CA GLN A 125 21.57 55.33 9.44
C GLN A 125 22.70 56.12 8.79
N ILE A 126 23.16 57.15 9.48
CA ILE A 126 24.37 57.92 9.18
C ILE A 126 25.15 58.02 10.50
N ASP A 127 26.32 57.43 10.56
CA ASP A 127 27.12 57.28 11.76
C ASP A 127 26.31 56.68 12.93
N SER A 128 26.19 57.43 14.04
CA SER A 128 25.40 57.04 15.21
C SER A 128 23.97 57.61 15.23
N THR A 129 23.52 58.25 14.15
CA THR A 129 22.18 58.83 14.04
C THR A 129 21.33 57.98 13.06
N VAL A 130 20.12 57.66 13.50
CA VAL A 130 19.11 56.96 12.69
C VAL A 130 17.99 57.95 12.35
N PHE A 131 17.77 58.11 11.06
CA PHE A 131 16.67 58.93 10.50
C PHE A 131 15.47 58.04 10.27
N ILE A 132 14.34 58.38 10.90
CA ILE A 132 13.06 57.66 10.81
C ILE A 132 12.14 58.45 9.87
N TYR A 133 11.69 57.81 8.80
CA TYR A 133 10.87 58.46 7.76
C TYR A 133 9.38 58.26 7.93
N GLN A 134 8.96 57.29 8.75
CA GLN A 134 7.55 56.97 8.97
C GLN A 134 7.26 56.77 10.45
N PRO A 135 6.11 57.28 10.97
CA PRO A 135 5.71 57.03 12.35
C PRO A 135 5.31 55.58 12.54
N VAL A 136 5.58 55.03 13.70
CA VAL A 136 5.11 53.72 14.15
C VAL A 136 4.24 53.87 15.40
N TYR A 137 3.38 52.87 15.60
CA TYR A 137 2.47 52.84 16.74
C TYR A 137 2.99 51.92 17.85
N ILE A 138 2.48 52.15 19.07
CA ILE A 138 2.80 51.31 20.23
C ILE A 138 2.50 49.83 19.89
N ASN A 139 3.45 48.94 20.15
CA ASN A 139 3.48 47.52 19.87
C ASN A 139 3.61 47.16 18.38
N GLU A 140 3.85 48.11 17.48
CA GLU A 140 4.09 47.79 16.06
C GLU A 140 5.39 47.00 15.90
N ASN A 141 5.34 45.92 15.11
CA ASN A 141 6.43 44.99 14.88
C ASN A 141 6.97 44.28 16.15
N ILE A 142 6.17 44.22 17.22
CA ILE A 142 6.51 43.49 18.45
C ILE A 142 5.58 42.27 18.61
N MET A 143 6.16 41.11 18.76
CA MET A 143 5.47 39.90 19.23
C MET A 143 5.57 39.83 20.75
N LYS A 144 4.42 39.92 21.42
CA LYS A 144 4.39 39.90 22.88
C LYS A 144 4.65 38.53 23.47
N ALA A 145 5.24 38.48 24.66
CA ALA A 145 5.33 37.27 25.44
C ALA A 145 3.95 36.61 25.58
N GLY A 146 3.88 35.30 25.35
CA GLY A 146 2.64 34.53 25.45
C GLY A 146 1.59 34.81 24.38
N SER A 147 1.92 35.55 23.31
CA SER A 147 0.94 35.85 22.25
C SER A 147 0.54 34.68 21.38
N ASP A 148 1.34 33.62 21.34
CA ASP A 148 1.04 32.37 20.66
C ASP A 148 0.50 31.33 21.68
N ILE A 149 1.27 31.08 22.76
CA ILE A 149 0.90 30.14 23.81
C ILE A 149 1.22 30.79 25.16
N MET A 150 0.24 30.80 26.07
CA MET A 150 0.46 31.28 27.44
C MET A 150 0.85 30.10 28.36
N LYS A 151 1.69 30.38 29.34
CA LYS A 151 1.98 29.44 30.43
C LYS A 151 0.70 28.97 31.09
N GLY A 152 0.55 27.64 31.23
CA GLY A 152 -0.66 27.01 31.77
C GLY A 152 -1.78 26.80 30.77
N GLU A 153 -1.64 27.24 29.53
CA GLU A 153 -2.57 26.96 28.44
C GLU A 153 -2.45 25.50 28.02
N ARG A 154 -3.60 24.85 27.73
CA ARG A 154 -3.63 23.47 27.20
C ARG A 154 -3.30 23.49 25.73
N VAL A 155 -2.11 22.96 25.38
CA VAL A 155 -1.60 22.93 24.00
C VAL A 155 -1.99 21.66 23.24
N LEU A 156 -2.10 20.53 23.93
CA LEU A 156 -2.56 19.26 23.33
C LEU A 156 -3.56 18.56 24.25
N ARG A 157 -4.52 17.89 23.65
CA ARG A 157 -5.53 17.12 24.38
C ARG A 157 -5.10 15.67 24.54
N LYS A 158 -5.49 15.07 25.64
CA LYS A 158 -5.44 13.63 25.83
C LYS A 158 -6.14 12.89 24.68
N ASN A 159 -5.67 11.71 24.29
CA ASN A 159 -6.12 10.90 23.16
C ASN A 159 -5.72 11.48 21.77
N THR A 160 -4.97 12.58 21.73
CA THR A 160 -4.37 13.06 20.48
C THR A 160 -3.30 12.08 19.99
N ARG A 161 -3.33 11.70 18.71
CA ARG A 161 -2.23 10.97 18.04
C ARG A 161 -1.12 11.96 17.75
N ILE A 162 0.08 11.67 18.23
CA ILE A 162 1.26 12.52 18.08
C ILE A 162 1.81 12.38 16.65
N GLY A 163 1.75 13.43 15.88
CA GLY A 163 2.37 13.55 14.57
C GLY A 163 3.44 14.66 14.58
N SER A 164 3.91 15.03 13.39
CA SER A 164 4.95 16.09 13.24
C SER A 164 4.52 17.44 13.81
N ARG A 165 3.23 17.78 13.71
CA ARG A 165 2.70 19.04 14.24
C ARG A 165 2.71 19.06 15.76
N GLU A 166 2.26 17.99 16.39
CA GLU A 166 2.23 17.83 17.84
C GLU A 166 3.64 17.80 18.41
N ILE A 167 4.60 17.15 17.74
CA ILE A 167 6.02 17.17 18.12
C ILE A 167 6.55 18.62 18.05
N GLY A 168 6.20 19.39 17.02
CA GLY A 168 6.58 20.79 16.91
C GLY A 168 6.08 21.63 18.07
N VAL A 169 4.81 21.45 18.48
CA VAL A 169 4.23 22.13 19.65
C VAL A 169 4.94 21.72 20.93
N LEU A 170 5.15 20.42 21.18
CA LEU A 170 5.85 19.92 22.37
C LEU A 170 7.27 20.50 22.48
N ALA A 171 8.00 20.54 21.37
CA ALA A 171 9.34 21.10 21.32
C ALA A 171 9.34 22.62 21.58
N SER A 172 8.35 23.37 21.03
CA SER A 172 8.25 24.82 21.20
C SER A 172 7.99 25.24 22.63
N VAL A 173 7.32 24.40 23.42
CA VAL A 173 7.08 24.62 24.85
C VAL A 173 8.16 23.98 25.75
N GLY A 174 9.24 23.45 25.15
CA GLY A 174 10.40 22.92 25.87
C GLY A 174 10.20 21.54 26.51
N MET A 175 9.18 20.80 26.12
CA MET A 175 8.96 19.44 26.62
C MET A 175 9.87 18.44 25.89
N LYS A 176 10.62 17.65 26.65
CA LYS A 176 11.47 16.58 26.13
C LYS A 176 10.81 15.21 26.22
N GLU A 177 9.89 15.02 27.14
CA GLU A 177 9.22 13.75 27.43
C GLU A 177 7.72 13.96 27.55
N VAL A 178 6.94 12.97 27.13
CA VAL A 178 5.47 13.00 27.15
C VAL A 178 4.87 11.69 27.64
N PRO A 179 3.78 11.72 28.41
CA PRO A 179 3.04 10.52 28.79
C PRO A 179 2.19 10.03 27.61
N VAL A 180 2.40 8.79 27.20
CA VAL A 180 1.65 8.14 26.12
C VAL A 180 0.96 6.88 26.61
N LYS A 181 -0.13 6.51 25.96
CA LYS A 181 -0.82 5.25 26.23
C LYS A 181 -0.01 4.07 25.74
N GLU A 182 0.06 3.02 26.55
CA GLU A 182 0.70 1.76 26.24
C GLU A 182 -0.38 0.67 26.14
N LEU A 183 -0.79 0.31 24.91
CA LEU A 183 -1.72 -0.78 24.66
C LEU A 183 -0.96 -1.94 23.98
N LEU A 184 -0.44 -2.86 24.79
CA LEU A 184 0.26 -4.05 24.32
C LEU A 184 -0.74 -5.06 23.76
N VAL A 185 -0.48 -5.56 22.54
CA VAL A 185 -1.28 -6.57 21.85
C VAL A 185 -0.41 -7.79 21.57
N GLY A 186 -0.66 -8.88 22.27
CA GLY A 186 0.03 -10.15 22.07
C GLY A 186 -0.44 -10.84 20.80
N ILE A 187 0.48 -11.39 20.02
CA ILE A 187 0.20 -12.10 18.76
C ILE A 187 0.87 -13.47 18.82
N ILE A 188 0.07 -14.53 18.66
CA ILE A 188 0.50 -15.92 18.65
C ILE A 188 0.08 -16.55 17.33
N SER A 189 1.00 -17.07 16.55
CA SER A 189 0.68 -17.91 15.38
C SER A 189 0.60 -19.37 15.78
N THR A 190 -0.36 -20.11 15.21
CA THR A 190 -0.53 -21.54 15.47
C THR A 190 -0.60 -22.34 14.19
N GLY A 191 0.06 -23.48 14.18
CA GLY A 191 0.07 -24.40 13.04
C GLY A 191 1.39 -25.17 12.92
N ASN A 192 1.29 -26.48 12.76
CA ASN A 192 2.46 -27.34 12.57
C ASN A 192 3.11 -27.16 11.19
N GLU A 193 2.39 -26.53 10.25
CA GLU A 193 2.87 -26.20 8.90
C GLU A 193 3.66 -24.90 8.83
N LEU A 194 3.65 -24.08 9.90
CA LEU A 194 4.25 -22.76 9.89
C LEU A 194 5.74 -22.77 10.17
N ILE A 195 6.45 -21.88 9.51
CA ILE A 195 7.88 -21.58 9.73
C ILE A 195 8.11 -20.08 9.65
N GLU A 196 9.05 -19.56 10.42
CA GLU A 196 9.42 -18.14 10.37
C GLU A 196 10.04 -17.75 9.02
N PRO A 197 9.72 -16.56 8.49
CA PRO A 197 10.38 -16.01 7.32
C PRO A 197 11.91 -15.94 7.49
N GLY A 198 12.65 -16.22 6.41
CA GLY A 198 14.12 -16.28 6.43
C GLY A 198 14.69 -17.67 6.65
N ASN A 199 13.92 -18.63 7.12
CA ASN A 199 14.34 -20.03 7.23
C ASN A 199 14.19 -20.78 5.88
N THR A 200 14.83 -21.95 5.74
CA THR A 200 14.70 -22.77 4.55
C THR A 200 13.35 -23.48 4.52
N LEU A 201 12.58 -23.26 3.46
CA LEU A 201 11.24 -23.84 3.31
C LEU A 201 11.33 -25.35 3.04
N GLY A 202 10.87 -26.17 3.98
CA GLY A 202 10.74 -27.62 3.84
C GLY A 202 9.45 -28.04 3.12
N LYS A 203 9.38 -29.32 2.75
CA LYS A 203 8.16 -29.88 2.14
C LYS A 203 7.00 -29.86 3.14
N GLY A 204 5.87 -29.27 2.74
CA GLY A 204 4.66 -29.17 3.59
C GLY A 204 4.67 -27.99 4.55
N LEU A 205 5.73 -27.17 4.57
CA LEU A 205 5.80 -25.96 5.37
C LEU A 205 5.45 -24.73 4.55
N ILE A 206 4.92 -23.71 5.24
CA ILE A 206 4.62 -22.38 4.70
C ILE A 206 5.16 -21.30 5.66
N PHE A 207 5.49 -20.13 5.15
CA PHE A 207 5.95 -19.03 6.00
C PHE A 207 4.77 -18.41 6.77
N ASP A 208 5.02 -18.05 8.03
CA ASP A 208 4.09 -17.25 8.83
C ASP A 208 4.03 -15.82 8.29
N ALA A 209 2.99 -15.54 7.53
CA ALA A 209 2.71 -14.19 7.04
C ALA A 209 1.78 -13.41 8.00
N ASN A 210 0.98 -14.13 8.80
CA ASN A 210 -0.07 -13.53 9.61
C ASN A 210 0.47 -12.75 10.80
N SER A 211 1.45 -13.26 11.54
CA SER A 211 2.03 -12.52 12.68
C SER A 211 2.50 -11.14 12.28
N TYR A 212 3.21 -11.05 11.16
CA TYR A 212 3.79 -9.79 10.69
C TYR A 212 2.73 -8.83 10.15
N ALA A 213 1.75 -9.33 9.39
CA ALA A 213 0.68 -8.52 8.86
C ALA A 213 -0.26 -8.01 9.97
N ILE A 214 -0.58 -8.86 10.96
CA ILE A 214 -1.38 -8.47 12.12
C ILE A 214 -0.61 -7.47 12.99
N ALA A 215 0.71 -7.66 13.19
CA ALA A 215 1.55 -6.72 13.94
C ALA A 215 1.54 -5.33 13.31
N ALA A 216 1.73 -5.23 12.01
CA ALA A 216 1.62 -3.97 11.28
C ALA A 216 0.24 -3.33 11.44
N SER A 217 -0.84 -4.13 11.35
CA SER A 217 -2.22 -3.63 11.54
C SER A 217 -2.49 -3.14 12.97
N VAL A 218 -1.87 -3.76 13.98
CA VAL A 218 -1.92 -3.29 15.38
C VAL A 218 -1.26 -1.93 15.52
N GLU A 219 -0.09 -1.72 14.91
CA GLU A 219 0.62 -0.42 14.91
C GLU A 219 -0.18 0.66 14.18
N GLU A 220 -0.76 0.34 13.02
CA GLU A 220 -1.65 1.25 12.29
C GLU A 220 -2.86 1.68 13.13
N ALA A 221 -3.42 0.78 13.93
CA ALA A 221 -4.51 1.07 14.85
C ALA A 221 -4.06 1.85 16.10
N GLY A 222 -2.74 1.99 16.34
CA GLY A 222 -2.15 2.71 17.46
C GLY A 222 -1.77 1.84 18.66
N GLY A 223 -1.91 0.52 18.58
CA GLY A 223 -1.44 -0.45 19.57
C GLY A 223 0.05 -0.75 19.44
N ILE A 224 0.58 -1.53 20.35
CA ILE A 224 1.98 -2.00 20.38
C ILE A 224 1.97 -3.52 20.23
N PRO A 225 2.41 -4.08 19.10
CA PRO A 225 2.42 -5.52 18.90
C PRO A 225 3.55 -6.18 19.69
N LYS A 226 3.26 -7.37 20.23
CA LYS A 226 4.24 -8.27 20.83
C LYS A 226 4.05 -9.68 20.27
N ILE A 227 4.95 -10.10 19.39
CA ILE A 227 4.91 -11.41 18.75
C ILE A 227 5.51 -12.46 19.68
N TYR A 228 4.76 -13.53 19.93
CA TYR A 228 5.17 -14.67 20.77
C TYR A 228 5.71 -15.85 19.96
N GLY A 229 5.72 -15.73 18.63
CA GLY A 229 6.19 -16.76 17.70
C GLY A 229 5.13 -17.80 17.33
N ILE A 230 5.59 -18.91 16.76
CA ILE A 230 4.77 -19.99 16.25
C ILE A 230 4.66 -21.07 17.34
N ILE A 231 3.44 -21.39 17.73
CA ILE A 231 3.14 -22.45 18.71
C ILE A 231 2.57 -23.65 17.95
N PRO A 232 3.07 -24.86 18.16
CA PRO A 232 2.49 -26.08 17.60
C PRO A 232 1.02 -26.29 18.02
N ASP A 233 0.27 -27.07 17.25
CA ASP A 233 -1.12 -27.45 17.57
C ASP A 233 -1.13 -28.45 18.75
N ASP A 234 -0.68 -27.98 19.92
CA ASP A 234 -0.64 -28.70 21.19
C ASP A 234 -1.36 -27.88 22.27
N TRP A 235 -2.29 -28.52 22.98
CA TRP A 235 -3.11 -27.86 24.01
C TRP A 235 -2.28 -27.18 25.08
N LYS A 236 -1.30 -27.91 25.63
CA LYS A 236 -0.53 -27.43 26.77
C LYS A 236 0.38 -26.28 26.40
N LEU A 237 1.05 -26.38 25.25
CA LEU A 237 1.93 -25.32 24.75
C LEU A 237 1.13 -24.06 24.42
N MET A 238 -0.09 -24.21 23.84
CA MET A 238 -0.97 -23.11 23.55
C MET A 238 -1.48 -22.43 24.83
N GLU A 239 -1.91 -23.22 25.82
CA GLU A 239 -2.37 -22.70 27.12
C GLU A 239 -1.25 -21.93 27.84
N GLU A 240 -0.02 -22.47 27.85
CA GLU A 240 1.16 -21.80 28.43
C GLU A 240 1.48 -20.47 27.72
N ALA A 241 1.46 -20.47 26.39
CA ALA A 241 1.71 -19.27 25.59
C ALA A 241 0.61 -18.20 25.80
N LEU A 242 -0.66 -18.62 25.83
CA LEU A 242 -1.79 -17.73 26.12
C LEU A 242 -1.67 -17.07 27.48
N TYR A 243 -1.44 -17.83 28.54
CA TYR A 243 -1.31 -17.28 29.89
C TYR A 243 -0.09 -16.36 30.04
N ARG A 244 1.01 -16.64 29.30
CA ARG A 244 2.14 -15.71 29.24
C ARG A 244 1.73 -14.40 28.56
N ALA A 245 1.04 -14.47 27.43
CA ALA A 245 0.57 -13.28 26.71
C ALA A 245 -0.47 -12.49 27.52
N ILE A 246 -1.41 -13.14 28.20
CA ILE A 246 -2.44 -12.51 29.04
C ILE A 246 -1.81 -11.72 30.19
N ARG A 247 -0.75 -12.24 30.82
CA ARG A 247 -0.05 -11.52 31.90
C ARG A 247 0.75 -10.31 31.43
N GLU A 248 1.15 -10.27 30.17
CA GLU A 248 2.05 -9.27 29.61
C GLU A 248 1.36 -8.26 28.69
N CYS A 249 0.16 -8.58 28.20
CA CYS A 249 -0.54 -7.79 27.19
C CYS A 249 -1.96 -7.43 27.61
N HIS A 250 -2.50 -6.40 27.00
CA HIS A 250 -3.85 -5.90 27.24
C HIS A 250 -4.90 -6.53 26.32
N ILE A 251 -4.48 -7.08 25.20
CA ILE A 251 -5.28 -7.81 24.21
C ILE A 251 -4.41 -8.97 23.73
N VAL A 252 -4.98 -10.16 23.49
CA VAL A 252 -4.28 -11.30 22.91
C VAL A 252 -4.98 -11.75 21.64
N LEU A 253 -4.21 -11.88 20.57
CA LEU A 253 -4.64 -12.36 19.26
C LEU A 253 -3.96 -13.69 18.97
N THR A 254 -4.70 -14.66 18.44
CA THR A 254 -4.10 -15.86 17.84
C THR A 254 -4.47 -15.92 16.37
N SER A 255 -3.60 -16.50 15.55
CA SER A 255 -3.84 -16.73 14.11
C SER A 255 -3.65 -18.19 13.79
N GLY A 256 -4.69 -18.86 13.30
CA GLY A 256 -4.78 -20.30 13.11
C GLY A 256 -5.64 -21.00 14.16
N SER A 257 -5.75 -22.33 14.08
CA SER A 257 -6.51 -23.20 15.02
C SER A 257 -7.94 -22.73 15.35
N THR A 258 -8.61 -22.05 14.41
CA THR A 258 -10.00 -21.58 14.54
C THR A 258 -10.97 -22.28 13.59
N SER A 259 -10.51 -23.31 12.84
CA SER A 259 -11.37 -24.04 11.90
C SER A 259 -12.19 -25.12 12.61
N ALA A 260 -13.39 -25.44 12.09
CA ALA A 260 -14.28 -26.50 12.58
C ALA A 260 -13.69 -27.94 12.48
N GLY A 261 -12.37 -28.09 12.47
CA GLY A 261 -11.62 -29.32 12.48
C GLY A 261 -11.38 -29.87 13.89
N VAL A 262 -10.74 -31.01 14.00
CA VAL A 262 -10.37 -31.72 15.24
C VAL A 262 -9.44 -30.88 16.17
N GLY A 263 -9.16 -29.61 15.85
CA GLY A 263 -8.18 -28.76 16.51
C GLY A 263 -8.60 -27.32 16.76
N ASP A 264 -9.87 -27.01 17.07
CA ASP A 264 -10.23 -25.67 17.55
C ASP A 264 -9.81 -25.50 19.02
N ILE A 265 -8.48 -25.61 19.23
CA ILE A 265 -7.87 -25.54 20.56
C ILE A 265 -8.20 -24.18 21.19
N MET A 266 -8.21 -23.12 20.40
CA MET A 266 -8.43 -21.77 20.90
C MET A 266 -9.84 -21.58 21.49
N TYR A 267 -10.86 -22.05 20.78
CA TYR A 267 -12.24 -22.01 21.29
C TYR A 267 -12.38 -22.80 22.60
N MET A 268 -11.81 -24.02 22.64
CA MET A 268 -11.90 -24.87 23.82
C MET A 268 -11.20 -24.25 25.04
N ILE A 269 -10.05 -23.60 24.87
CA ILE A 269 -9.37 -22.91 25.97
C ILE A 269 -10.21 -21.73 26.47
N ILE A 270 -10.78 -20.92 25.56
CA ILE A 270 -11.65 -19.80 25.96
C ILE A 270 -12.91 -20.32 26.68
N GLU A 271 -13.54 -21.41 26.19
CA GLU A 271 -14.73 -22.01 26.80
C GLU A 271 -14.43 -22.56 28.20
N GLU A 272 -13.26 -23.18 28.41
CA GLU A 272 -12.88 -23.78 29.68
C GLU A 272 -12.35 -22.78 30.71
N LYS A 273 -11.59 -21.79 30.28
CA LYS A 273 -10.80 -20.89 31.14
C LYS A 273 -11.33 -19.45 31.21
N GLY A 274 -12.33 -19.10 30.41
CA GLY A 274 -12.82 -17.74 30.30
C GLY A 274 -14.31 -17.66 29.97
N GLU A 275 -14.68 -16.57 29.28
CA GLU A 275 -16.03 -16.31 28.79
C GLU A 275 -16.00 -16.21 27.29
N THR A 276 -16.72 -17.08 26.56
CA THR A 276 -16.90 -17.00 25.11
C THR A 276 -18.00 -16.00 24.77
N LEU A 277 -17.65 -14.92 24.09
CA LEU A 277 -18.59 -13.89 23.64
C LEU A 277 -19.21 -14.23 22.28
N THR A 278 -18.42 -14.79 21.35
CA THR A 278 -18.91 -15.30 20.07
C THR A 278 -17.98 -16.38 19.51
N HIS A 279 -18.60 -17.39 18.86
CA HIS A 279 -17.89 -18.46 18.15
C HIS A 279 -18.47 -18.59 16.75
N GLY A 280 -17.79 -17.95 15.78
CA GLY A 280 -18.23 -17.83 14.41
C GLY A 280 -19.17 -16.64 14.17
N ILE A 281 -18.89 -15.88 13.11
CA ILE A 281 -19.69 -14.74 12.67
C ILE A 281 -20.21 -14.99 11.23
N ALA A 282 -21.42 -14.53 10.96
CA ALA A 282 -22.07 -14.69 9.65
C ALA A 282 -21.49 -13.73 8.59
N ILE A 283 -20.16 -13.75 8.43
CA ILE A 283 -19.39 -12.87 7.52
C ILE A 283 -18.53 -13.69 6.55
N LYS A 284 -18.19 -13.11 5.42
CA LYS A 284 -17.24 -13.63 4.42
C LYS A 284 -16.29 -12.49 3.99
N PRO A 285 -14.96 -12.72 3.97
CA PRO A 285 -14.23 -13.85 4.55
C PRO A 285 -14.23 -13.79 6.08
N GLY A 286 -13.87 -14.89 6.78
CA GLY A 286 -13.60 -14.85 8.22
C GLY A 286 -14.67 -15.49 9.12
N LYS A 287 -15.53 -16.35 8.59
CA LYS A 287 -16.50 -17.12 9.37
C LYS A 287 -15.92 -17.70 10.68
N PRO A 288 -14.75 -18.39 10.70
CA PRO A 288 -14.22 -19.04 11.88
C PRO A 288 -13.41 -18.05 12.76
N VAL A 289 -14.08 -17.13 13.40
CA VAL A 289 -13.50 -16.23 14.41
C VAL A 289 -14.05 -16.57 15.79
N VAL A 290 -13.21 -16.53 16.80
CA VAL A 290 -13.59 -16.71 18.20
C VAL A 290 -13.23 -15.45 18.98
N ILE A 291 -14.17 -14.91 19.74
CA ILE A 291 -13.94 -13.75 20.60
C ILE A 291 -14.38 -14.09 22.02
N GLY A 292 -13.51 -13.89 22.97
CA GLY A 292 -13.78 -14.12 24.37
C GLY A 292 -12.92 -13.27 25.30
N MET A 293 -13.05 -13.55 26.57
CA MET A 293 -12.31 -12.90 27.66
C MET A 293 -11.68 -13.97 28.53
N ILE A 294 -10.39 -13.91 28.81
CA ILE A 294 -9.71 -14.75 29.79
C ILE A 294 -9.06 -13.82 30.82
N GLU A 295 -9.37 -14.04 32.10
CA GLU A 295 -8.89 -13.17 33.20
C GLU A 295 -9.13 -11.67 32.97
N GLY A 296 -10.22 -11.33 32.27
CA GLY A 296 -10.57 -9.94 31.92
C GLY A 296 -9.77 -9.35 30.73
N VAL A 297 -8.93 -10.15 30.08
CA VAL A 297 -8.18 -9.75 28.87
C VAL A 297 -8.91 -10.24 27.63
N PRO A 298 -9.24 -9.34 26.67
CA PRO A 298 -9.82 -9.72 25.39
C PRO A 298 -8.89 -10.68 24.65
N THR A 299 -9.42 -11.84 24.30
CA THR A 299 -8.67 -12.92 23.64
C THR A 299 -9.41 -13.34 22.39
N ILE A 300 -8.77 -13.18 21.22
CA ILE A 300 -9.43 -13.28 19.93
C ILE A 300 -8.66 -14.24 19.03
N GLY A 301 -9.33 -15.31 18.59
CA GLY A 301 -8.83 -16.25 17.60
C GLY A 301 -9.21 -15.81 16.19
N LEU A 302 -8.20 -15.46 15.39
CA LEU A 302 -8.34 -15.04 13.98
C LEU A 302 -8.19 -16.24 13.04
N PRO A 303 -8.86 -16.23 11.88
CA PRO A 303 -8.69 -17.26 10.86
C PRO A 303 -7.23 -17.42 10.42
N GLY A 304 -6.79 -18.64 10.12
CA GLY A 304 -5.44 -18.90 9.61
C GLY A 304 -5.17 -18.36 8.20
N ASN A 305 -6.22 -18.13 7.39
CA ASN A 305 -6.08 -17.54 6.05
C ASN A 305 -5.76 -16.04 6.16
N PRO A 306 -4.66 -15.52 5.57
CA PRO A 306 -4.24 -14.13 5.69
C PRO A 306 -5.30 -13.09 5.35
N THR A 307 -6.00 -13.27 4.22
CA THR A 307 -7.06 -12.35 3.79
C THR A 307 -8.20 -12.29 4.81
N SER A 308 -8.57 -13.45 5.35
CA SER A 308 -9.61 -13.55 6.38
C SER A 308 -9.15 -12.95 7.70
N ALA A 309 -7.91 -13.21 8.12
CA ALA A 309 -7.35 -12.69 9.37
C ALA A 309 -7.33 -11.17 9.37
N LEU A 310 -6.84 -10.54 8.30
CA LEU A 310 -6.78 -9.08 8.18
C LEU A 310 -8.16 -8.44 8.01
N SER A 311 -9.09 -9.08 7.29
CA SER A 311 -10.47 -8.59 7.19
C SER A 311 -11.15 -8.58 8.56
N ILE A 312 -11.03 -9.67 9.33
CA ILE A 312 -11.57 -9.77 10.69
C ILE A 312 -10.86 -8.81 11.65
N PHE A 313 -9.53 -8.69 11.55
CA PHE A 313 -8.79 -7.72 12.34
C PHE A 313 -9.34 -6.30 12.14
N ASN A 314 -9.45 -5.89 10.89
CA ASN A 314 -9.92 -4.55 10.54
C ASN A 314 -11.37 -4.29 10.97
N GLU A 315 -12.22 -5.30 10.87
CA GLU A 315 -13.65 -5.17 11.18
C GLU A 315 -13.93 -5.23 12.68
N PHE A 316 -13.21 -6.07 13.43
CA PHE A 316 -13.57 -6.41 14.79
C PHE A 316 -12.47 -6.12 15.83
N VAL A 317 -11.18 -6.21 15.48
CA VAL A 317 -10.09 -5.98 16.44
C VAL A 317 -9.67 -4.50 16.46
N ALA A 318 -9.50 -3.86 15.32
CA ALA A 318 -9.13 -2.46 15.26
C ALA A 318 -10.09 -1.54 16.02
N PRO A 319 -11.44 -1.74 15.98
CA PRO A 319 -12.37 -1.00 16.84
C PRO A 319 -12.12 -1.17 18.34
N ILE A 320 -11.74 -2.38 18.81
CA ILE A 320 -11.38 -2.60 20.21
C ILE A 320 -10.14 -1.77 20.58
N ILE A 321 -9.12 -1.75 19.73
CA ILE A 321 -7.91 -0.97 19.95
C ILE A 321 -8.25 0.52 20.00
N HIS A 322 -9.00 1.04 19.03
CA HIS A 322 -9.41 2.45 19.00
C HIS A 322 -10.22 2.85 20.23
N ASN A 323 -11.22 2.05 20.62
CA ASN A 323 -12.03 2.30 21.82
C ASN A 323 -11.16 2.32 23.08
N SER A 324 -10.21 1.38 23.20
CA SER A 324 -9.29 1.29 24.34
C SER A 324 -8.34 2.48 24.42
N LEU A 325 -7.88 2.97 23.27
CA LEU A 325 -7.04 4.17 23.19
C LEU A 325 -7.83 5.47 23.28
N GLY A 326 -9.18 5.43 23.15
CA GLY A 326 -10.05 6.60 23.09
C GLY A 326 -9.81 7.42 21.82
N THR A 327 -9.43 6.75 20.74
CA THR A 327 -9.25 7.35 19.40
C THR A 327 -10.46 7.00 18.52
N THR A 328 -10.76 7.84 17.58
CA THR A 328 -11.64 7.47 16.46
C THR A 328 -10.81 6.79 15.39
N PRO A 329 -11.30 5.74 14.73
CA PRO A 329 -10.65 5.24 13.52
C PRO A 329 -10.34 6.42 12.60
N SER A 330 -9.13 6.48 12.05
CA SER A 330 -8.86 7.42 10.96
C SER A 330 -9.97 7.22 9.94
N PHE A 331 -10.63 8.30 9.53
CA PHE A 331 -11.73 8.23 8.58
C PHE A 331 -11.27 7.42 7.38
N ARG A 332 -11.73 6.17 7.29
CA ARG A 332 -11.57 5.44 6.04
C ARG A 332 -12.38 6.20 5.00
N THR A 333 -11.69 6.75 4.03
CA THR A 333 -12.33 7.51 2.96
C THR A 333 -13.33 6.59 2.25
N LYS A 334 -14.59 6.99 2.23
CA LYS A 334 -15.61 6.31 1.44
C LYS A 334 -15.69 6.97 0.07
N VAL A 335 -15.55 6.16 -0.96
CA VAL A 335 -15.57 6.61 -2.37
C VAL A 335 -16.75 5.96 -3.07
N ARG A 336 -17.48 6.74 -3.84
CA ARG A 336 -18.50 6.22 -4.74
C ARG A 336 -17.88 5.84 -6.07
N ALA A 337 -18.18 4.63 -6.53
CA ALA A 337 -17.73 4.11 -7.82
C ALA A 337 -18.88 3.33 -8.47
N VAL A 338 -18.66 2.88 -9.71
CA VAL A 338 -19.56 1.93 -10.38
C VAL A 338 -18.84 0.60 -10.57
N MET A 339 -19.55 -0.51 -10.46
CA MET A 339 -18.98 -1.82 -10.73
C MET A 339 -18.53 -1.93 -12.18
N GLY A 340 -17.26 -2.24 -12.40
CA GLY A 340 -16.70 -2.47 -13.74
C GLY A 340 -17.13 -3.82 -14.33
N THR A 341 -17.44 -4.80 -13.46
CA THR A 341 -17.94 -6.12 -13.85
C THR A 341 -18.92 -6.63 -12.80
N GLY A 342 -19.86 -7.48 -13.20
CA GLY A 342 -20.80 -8.10 -12.28
C GLY A 342 -20.12 -9.07 -11.32
N ILE A 343 -20.56 -9.10 -10.06
CA ILE A 343 -20.07 -9.99 -9.02
C ILE A 343 -21.19 -10.78 -8.38
N ARG A 344 -20.91 -12.04 -8.01
CA ARG A 344 -21.83 -12.88 -7.25
C ARG A 344 -21.40 -12.92 -5.79
N SER A 345 -22.35 -12.81 -4.89
CA SER A 345 -22.16 -12.97 -3.45
C SER A 345 -22.90 -14.20 -2.93
N GLY A 346 -22.57 -14.68 -1.76
CA GLY A 346 -23.02 -15.99 -1.30
C GLY A 346 -23.79 -16.01 0.02
N GLY A 347 -24.96 -15.34 0.13
CA GLY A 347 -25.92 -15.57 1.23
C GLY A 347 -25.45 -15.24 2.65
N ARG A 348 -24.34 -14.50 2.80
CA ARG A 348 -23.81 -13.94 4.05
C ARG A 348 -23.31 -12.54 3.78
N GLU A 349 -23.23 -11.71 4.82
CA GLU A 349 -22.57 -10.40 4.71
C GLU A 349 -21.12 -10.60 4.25
N GLU A 350 -20.71 -9.88 3.19
CA GLU A 350 -19.42 -10.09 2.56
C GLU A 350 -18.62 -8.80 2.50
N LEU A 351 -17.39 -8.87 3.00
CA LEU A 351 -16.36 -7.83 2.84
C LEU A 351 -15.60 -8.13 1.55
N PHE A 352 -16.06 -7.57 0.43
CA PHE A 352 -15.56 -7.91 -0.89
C PHE A 352 -14.42 -6.98 -1.30
N PRO A 353 -13.17 -7.48 -1.46
CA PRO A 353 -12.02 -6.66 -1.85
C PRO A 353 -12.14 -6.20 -3.30
N VAL A 354 -11.93 -4.90 -3.52
CA VAL A 354 -11.97 -4.30 -4.85
C VAL A 354 -10.77 -3.39 -5.11
N GLY A 355 -10.34 -3.37 -6.37
CA GLY A 355 -9.48 -2.34 -6.89
C GLY A 355 -10.31 -1.26 -7.58
N VAL A 356 -9.83 -0.01 -7.54
CA VAL A 356 -10.50 1.14 -8.15
C VAL A 356 -9.62 1.71 -9.26
N VAL A 357 -10.21 1.88 -10.44
CA VAL A 357 -9.55 2.56 -11.57
C VAL A 357 -10.56 3.51 -12.19
N ARG A 358 -10.24 4.81 -12.24
CA ARG A 358 -11.07 5.83 -12.89
C ARG A 358 -12.55 5.79 -12.49
N GLY A 359 -12.84 5.64 -11.20
CA GLY A 359 -14.20 5.59 -10.65
C GLY A 359 -14.96 4.28 -10.92
N ARG A 360 -14.28 3.24 -11.42
CA ARG A 360 -14.82 1.89 -11.57
C ARG A 360 -14.17 0.94 -10.57
N ALA A 361 -14.98 0.07 -9.96
CA ALA A 361 -14.56 -0.96 -9.04
C ALA A 361 -14.43 -2.30 -9.76
N TYR A 362 -13.32 -2.99 -9.56
CA TYR A 362 -13.05 -4.32 -10.11
C TYR A 362 -12.72 -5.30 -8.99
N PRO A 363 -13.18 -6.56 -9.07
CA PRO A 363 -12.81 -7.59 -8.11
C PRO A 363 -11.29 -7.72 -7.97
N ALA A 364 -10.79 -7.64 -6.74
CA ALA A 364 -9.41 -7.97 -6.42
C ALA A 364 -9.26 -9.42 -5.92
N ASP A 365 -10.38 -10.10 -5.62
CA ASP A 365 -10.38 -11.46 -5.12
C ASP A 365 -9.94 -12.46 -6.21
N LYS A 366 -8.84 -13.15 -5.95
CA LYS A 366 -8.27 -14.17 -6.84
C LYS A 366 -8.70 -15.58 -6.45
N THR A 367 -8.64 -15.90 -5.18
CA THR A 367 -9.11 -17.15 -4.54
C THR A 367 -9.01 -16.98 -3.02
N SER A 368 -9.85 -17.68 -2.26
CA SER A 368 -9.72 -17.71 -0.79
C SER A 368 -8.32 -18.24 -0.42
N GLY A 369 -7.49 -17.41 0.22
CA GLY A 369 -6.12 -17.73 0.59
C GLY A 369 -5.02 -17.02 -0.22
N ALA A 370 -5.37 -16.31 -1.29
CA ALA A 370 -4.37 -15.53 -2.03
C ALA A 370 -3.98 -14.27 -1.24
N ILE A 371 -2.78 -14.25 -0.68
CA ILE A 371 -2.27 -13.11 0.10
C ILE A 371 -2.20 -11.83 -0.75
N THR A 372 -1.97 -11.97 -2.06
CA THR A 372 -1.92 -10.85 -3.01
C THR A 372 -3.29 -10.20 -3.24
N THR A 373 -4.40 -10.81 -2.82
CA THR A 373 -5.72 -10.20 -2.90
C THR A 373 -5.79 -8.87 -2.16
N LEU A 374 -5.19 -8.79 -0.96
CA LEU A 374 -5.19 -7.56 -0.17
C LEU A 374 -4.20 -6.51 -0.68
N SER A 375 -3.05 -6.93 -1.22
CA SER A 375 -2.09 -5.99 -1.83
C SER A 375 -2.61 -5.42 -3.16
N ASP A 376 -3.49 -6.17 -3.85
CA ASP A 376 -4.10 -5.75 -5.10
C ASP A 376 -5.42 -4.98 -4.90
N ALA A 377 -5.97 -4.96 -3.68
CA ALA A 377 -7.19 -4.24 -3.34
C ALA A 377 -6.89 -2.81 -2.87
N ASP A 378 -7.70 -1.84 -3.31
CA ASP A 378 -7.67 -0.46 -2.79
C ASP A 378 -8.66 -0.26 -1.66
N GLY A 379 -9.67 -1.12 -1.56
CA GLY A 379 -10.72 -1.02 -0.54
C GLY A 379 -11.67 -2.20 -0.56
N ILE A 380 -12.73 -2.06 0.20
CA ILE A 380 -13.76 -3.10 0.41
C ILE A 380 -15.14 -2.55 0.07
N ILE A 381 -15.95 -3.37 -0.60
CA ILE A 381 -17.40 -3.20 -0.71
C ILE A 381 -18.07 -4.09 0.35
N GLU A 382 -18.94 -3.52 1.15
CA GLU A 382 -19.81 -4.27 2.08
C GLU A 382 -21.05 -4.76 1.32
N ILE A 383 -21.15 -6.08 1.12
CA ILE A 383 -22.29 -6.70 0.43
C ILE A 383 -23.20 -7.34 1.48
N LYS A 384 -24.46 -6.95 1.51
CA LYS A 384 -25.43 -7.48 2.46
C LYS A 384 -25.78 -8.93 2.15
N ALA A 385 -26.17 -9.69 3.18
CA ALA A 385 -26.47 -11.13 3.07
C ALA A 385 -27.59 -11.46 2.05
N GLU A 386 -28.56 -10.57 1.87
CA GLU A 386 -29.66 -10.70 0.92
C GLU A 386 -29.29 -10.39 -0.53
N THR A 387 -28.07 -9.90 -0.79
CA THR A 387 -27.61 -9.56 -2.13
C THR A 387 -26.86 -10.73 -2.76
N GLU A 388 -27.46 -11.38 -3.75
CA GLU A 388 -26.85 -12.52 -4.45
C GLU A 388 -25.99 -12.09 -5.65
N TYR A 389 -26.30 -10.93 -6.24
CA TYR A 389 -25.60 -10.43 -7.41
C TYR A 389 -25.61 -8.91 -7.47
N ILE A 390 -24.47 -8.32 -7.84
CA ILE A 390 -24.34 -6.90 -8.18
C ILE A 390 -23.97 -6.82 -9.66
N GLU A 391 -24.79 -6.13 -10.45
CA GLU A 391 -24.58 -5.99 -11.90
C GLU A 391 -23.44 -5.03 -12.22
N ALA A 392 -22.79 -5.24 -13.38
CA ALA A 392 -21.87 -4.24 -13.94
C ALA A 392 -22.62 -2.91 -14.15
N GLY A 393 -21.96 -1.79 -13.84
CA GLY A 393 -22.57 -0.46 -13.89
C GLY A 393 -23.36 -0.06 -12.64
N SER A 394 -23.60 -0.97 -11.69
CA SER A 394 -24.27 -0.64 -10.42
C SER A 394 -23.41 0.31 -9.58
N PRO A 395 -24.03 1.34 -8.94
CA PRO A 395 -23.31 2.20 -8.00
C PRO A 395 -22.97 1.44 -6.73
N VAL A 396 -21.73 1.62 -6.24
CA VAL A 396 -21.23 1.01 -5.02
C VAL A 396 -20.48 2.02 -4.17
N GLU A 397 -20.50 1.82 -2.84
CA GLU A 397 -19.69 2.57 -1.89
C GLU A 397 -18.51 1.71 -1.46
N ILE A 398 -17.30 2.25 -1.59
CA ILE A 398 -16.06 1.56 -1.28
C ILE A 398 -15.42 2.22 -0.06
N THR A 399 -15.12 1.44 0.96
CA THR A 399 -14.30 1.84 2.09
C THR A 399 -12.83 1.60 1.73
N MET A 400 -12.05 2.68 1.54
CA MET A 400 -10.65 2.63 1.08
C MET A 400 -9.69 2.16 2.18
N PHE A 401 -8.60 1.48 1.83
CA PHE A 401 -7.52 1.05 2.74
C PHE A 401 -6.48 2.14 3.04
N GLY A 402 -6.85 3.40 2.99
CA GLY A 402 -5.95 4.54 3.22
C GLY A 402 -5.83 5.45 2.00
N ASN A 403 -4.80 6.30 1.96
CA ASN A 403 -4.50 7.15 0.82
C ASN A 403 -3.76 6.34 -0.25
N VAL A 404 -4.47 5.54 -1.03
CA VAL A 404 -3.91 4.82 -2.16
C VAL A 404 -3.95 5.73 -3.40
N ARG A 405 -2.84 5.87 -4.11
CA ARG A 405 -2.84 6.49 -5.44
C ARG A 405 -3.70 5.62 -6.35
N SER A 406 -4.80 6.17 -6.85
CA SER A 406 -5.63 5.45 -7.82
C SER A 406 -4.80 5.14 -9.07
N PRO A 407 -4.80 3.89 -9.54
CA PRO A 407 -4.17 3.55 -10.82
C PRO A 407 -4.79 4.35 -11.98
N ASP A 408 -3.94 4.70 -12.93
CA ASP A 408 -4.33 5.50 -14.08
C ASP A 408 -5.08 4.68 -15.13
N LEU A 409 -4.68 3.41 -15.31
CA LEU A 409 -5.25 2.49 -16.31
C LEU A 409 -5.40 1.06 -15.75
N MET A 410 -6.41 0.35 -16.27
CA MET A 410 -6.61 -1.07 -16.03
C MET A 410 -5.98 -1.90 -17.15
N TYR A 411 -5.05 -2.79 -16.80
CA TYR A 411 -4.39 -3.70 -17.72
C TYR A 411 -4.69 -5.17 -17.38
N VAL A 412 -5.06 -5.96 -18.38
CA VAL A 412 -5.23 -7.41 -18.25
C VAL A 412 -4.46 -8.11 -19.37
N GLY A 413 -3.57 -9.02 -19.05
CA GLY A 413 -2.81 -9.73 -20.09
C GLY A 413 -1.58 -10.45 -19.59
N GLY A 414 -0.73 -10.87 -20.52
CA GLY A 414 0.55 -11.49 -20.19
C GLY A 414 1.52 -10.48 -19.57
N GLN A 415 2.22 -10.92 -18.52
CA GLN A 415 3.35 -10.13 -18.02
C GLN A 415 4.45 -10.06 -19.08
N CYS A 416 4.88 -8.85 -19.40
CA CYS A 416 5.91 -8.63 -20.41
C CYS A 416 6.78 -7.42 -20.05
N PRO A 417 8.11 -7.53 -20.08
CA PRO A 417 9.01 -6.43 -19.74
C PRO A 417 8.78 -5.13 -20.54
N GLY A 418 8.24 -5.23 -21.75
CA GLY A 418 7.88 -4.04 -22.52
C GLY A 418 6.68 -3.27 -21.96
N ILE A 419 5.77 -3.94 -21.26
CA ILE A 419 4.67 -3.27 -20.53
C ILE A 419 5.21 -2.59 -19.27
N ASP A 420 6.07 -3.28 -18.54
CA ASP A 420 6.72 -2.73 -17.35
C ASP A 420 7.53 -1.46 -17.74
N LEU A 421 8.22 -1.50 -18.88
CA LEU A 421 8.94 -0.35 -19.43
C LEU A 421 8.00 0.80 -19.86
N LEU A 422 6.82 0.51 -20.44
CA LEU A 422 5.83 1.55 -20.76
C LEU A 422 5.31 2.23 -19.50
N GLU A 423 5.03 1.47 -18.44
CA GLU A 423 4.62 2.02 -17.14
C GLU A 423 5.71 2.93 -16.56
N GLU A 424 6.96 2.45 -16.54
CA GLU A 424 8.12 3.21 -16.03
C GLU A 424 8.35 4.50 -16.84
N THR A 425 8.39 4.40 -18.17
CA THR A 425 8.68 5.54 -19.05
C THR A 425 7.59 6.61 -19.01
N THR A 426 6.33 6.20 -18.87
CA THR A 426 5.19 7.14 -18.77
C THR A 426 5.02 7.73 -17.39
N GLY A 427 5.57 7.09 -16.33
CA GLY A 427 5.33 7.44 -14.94
C GLY A 427 3.90 7.20 -14.47
N MET A 428 3.10 6.50 -15.28
CA MET A 428 1.75 6.08 -14.91
C MET A 428 1.79 4.88 -13.98
N VAL A 429 0.69 4.63 -13.28
CA VAL A 429 0.47 3.43 -12.46
C VAL A 429 -0.61 2.58 -13.12
N PHE A 430 -0.25 1.37 -13.54
CA PHE A 430 -1.21 0.43 -14.08
C PHE A 430 -1.73 -0.49 -12.98
N ARG A 431 -3.03 -0.70 -12.95
CA ARG A 431 -3.59 -1.85 -12.25
C ARG A 431 -3.42 -3.08 -13.13
N MET A 432 -2.37 -3.84 -12.89
CA MET A 432 -2.04 -5.02 -13.68
C MET A 432 -2.69 -6.28 -13.13
N LEU A 433 -3.53 -6.92 -13.93
CA LEU A 433 -3.92 -8.31 -13.73
C LEU A 433 -3.10 -9.19 -14.68
N ASN A 434 -2.01 -9.74 -14.17
CA ASN A 434 -1.13 -10.64 -14.91
C ASN A 434 -1.84 -11.98 -15.16
N MET A 435 -2.45 -12.08 -16.33
CA MET A 435 -3.22 -13.24 -16.78
C MET A 435 -2.68 -13.76 -18.11
N SER A 436 -3.40 -14.66 -18.75
CA SER A 436 -3.04 -15.13 -20.09
C SER A 436 -3.50 -14.16 -21.18
N SER A 437 -2.92 -14.24 -22.38
CA SER A 437 -3.41 -13.50 -23.55
C SER A 437 -4.88 -13.79 -23.83
N SER A 438 -5.32 -15.05 -23.69
CA SER A 438 -6.74 -15.39 -23.83
C SER A 438 -7.64 -14.67 -22.82
N ALA A 439 -7.17 -14.48 -21.58
CA ALA A 439 -7.89 -13.69 -20.58
C ALA A 439 -7.92 -12.19 -20.95
N GLY A 440 -6.84 -11.66 -21.53
CA GLY A 440 -6.80 -10.31 -22.09
C GLY A 440 -7.87 -10.09 -23.16
N PHE A 441 -7.98 -10.99 -24.12
CA PHE A 441 -9.04 -10.96 -25.11
C PHE A 441 -10.44 -11.00 -24.50
N THR A 442 -10.67 -11.86 -23.50
CA THR A 442 -11.95 -11.96 -22.80
C THR A 442 -12.26 -10.67 -22.01
N ALA A 443 -11.25 -10.10 -21.35
CA ALA A 443 -11.42 -8.88 -20.55
C ALA A 443 -11.77 -7.66 -21.42
N ILE A 444 -11.14 -7.52 -22.60
CA ILE A 444 -11.46 -6.47 -23.56
C ILE A 444 -12.88 -6.65 -24.12
N ALA A 445 -13.24 -7.87 -24.53
CA ALA A 445 -14.59 -8.19 -25.03
C ALA A 445 -15.69 -7.88 -23.99
N GLY A 446 -15.40 -8.14 -22.72
CA GLY A 446 -16.30 -7.85 -21.60
C GLY A 446 -16.24 -6.41 -21.08
N ALA A 447 -15.48 -5.52 -21.71
CA ALA A 447 -15.23 -4.13 -21.27
C ALA A 447 -14.76 -4.01 -19.80
N THR A 448 -14.03 -5.03 -19.30
CA THR A 448 -13.53 -5.10 -17.93
C THR A 448 -12.09 -4.61 -17.77
N THR A 449 -11.46 -4.16 -18.85
CA THR A 449 -10.12 -3.55 -18.86
C THR A 449 -10.07 -2.41 -19.85
N ASP A 450 -9.14 -1.46 -19.67
CA ASP A 450 -8.87 -0.40 -20.64
C ASP A 450 -7.94 -0.89 -21.75
N ILE A 451 -6.95 -1.71 -21.35
CA ILE A 451 -5.91 -2.24 -22.25
C ILE A 451 -5.71 -3.74 -21.97
N ALA A 452 -5.48 -4.51 -23.03
CA ALA A 452 -5.02 -5.88 -22.87
C ALA A 452 -3.77 -6.16 -23.69
N GLY A 453 -2.76 -6.78 -23.07
CA GLY A 453 -1.53 -7.24 -23.75
C GLY A 453 -1.69 -8.67 -24.27
N VAL A 454 -1.50 -8.88 -25.54
CA VAL A 454 -1.78 -10.15 -26.23
C VAL A 454 -0.66 -10.58 -27.18
N ASN A 455 -0.45 -11.90 -27.31
CA ASN A 455 0.52 -12.51 -28.22
C ASN A 455 0.02 -13.89 -28.70
N MET A 456 -1.13 -13.93 -29.35
CA MET A 456 -1.66 -15.18 -29.94
C MET A 456 -0.99 -15.46 -31.29
N PRO A 457 -0.79 -16.77 -31.64
CA PRO A 457 -0.06 -17.16 -32.85
C PRO A 457 -0.60 -16.54 -34.13
N ALA A 458 0.29 -16.39 -35.10
CA ALA A 458 -0.05 -15.97 -36.45
C ALA A 458 -0.92 -17.01 -37.18
N ASP A 459 -1.68 -16.50 -38.15
CA ASP A 459 -2.31 -17.33 -39.18
C ASP A 459 -1.29 -17.68 -40.30
N PRO A 460 -1.71 -18.44 -41.32
CA PRO A 460 -0.86 -18.76 -42.46
C PRO A 460 -0.34 -17.55 -43.24
N ASP A 461 -1.03 -16.41 -43.12
CA ASP A 461 -0.64 -15.13 -43.78
C ASP A 461 0.35 -14.34 -42.91
N GLY A 462 0.70 -14.82 -41.72
CA GLY A 462 1.68 -14.23 -40.82
C GLY A 462 1.13 -13.16 -39.85
N GLU A 463 -0.19 -12.97 -39.77
CA GLU A 463 -0.82 -11.96 -38.93
C GLU A 463 -1.05 -12.45 -37.50
N TYR A 464 -0.29 -11.91 -36.54
CA TYR A 464 -0.45 -12.20 -35.12
C TYR A 464 -1.69 -11.51 -34.53
N ASN A 465 -2.33 -12.14 -33.56
CA ASN A 465 -3.46 -11.63 -32.77
C ASN A 465 -4.77 -11.38 -33.55
N LEU A 466 -4.72 -10.97 -34.82
CA LEU A 466 -5.88 -10.71 -35.66
C LEU A 466 -6.83 -11.91 -35.84
N PRO A 467 -6.35 -13.14 -36.07
CA PRO A 467 -7.24 -14.28 -36.21
C PRO A 467 -8.09 -14.52 -34.97
N THR A 468 -7.51 -14.32 -33.78
CA THR A 468 -8.23 -14.45 -32.50
C THR A 468 -9.22 -13.30 -32.33
N ALA A 469 -8.86 -12.05 -32.66
CA ALA A 469 -9.74 -10.89 -32.57
C ALA A 469 -10.96 -11.05 -33.49
N ARG A 470 -10.76 -11.50 -34.75
CA ARG A 470 -11.83 -11.79 -35.71
C ARG A 470 -12.75 -12.90 -35.20
N LYS A 471 -12.20 -14.00 -34.70
CA LYS A 471 -12.96 -15.13 -34.16
C LYS A 471 -13.85 -14.70 -32.99
N MET A 472 -13.40 -13.77 -32.17
CA MET A 472 -14.16 -13.25 -31.02
C MET A 472 -15.10 -12.11 -31.40
N ASN A 473 -15.08 -11.63 -32.65
CA ASN A 473 -15.90 -10.53 -33.13
C ASN A 473 -15.84 -9.30 -32.21
N LEU A 474 -14.62 -8.84 -31.91
CA LEU A 474 -14.40 -7.72 -31.01
C LEU A 474 -14.89 -6.42 -31.65
N SER A 475 -15.98 -5.86 -31.16
CA SER A 475 -16.50 -4.55 -31.56
C SER A 475 -16.06 -3.48 -30.57
N GLY A 476 -15.82 -2.23 -31.02
CA GLY A 476 -15.41 -1.11 -30.17
C GLY A 476 -14.02 -1.29 -29.55
N THR A 477 -13.14 -2.03 -30.24
CA THR A 477 -11.75 -2.30 -29.81
C THR A 477 -10.80 -2.06 -30.96
N LEU A 478 -9.62 -1.53 -30.66
CA LEU A 478 -8.49 -1.40 -31.60
C LEU A 478 -7.40 -2.41 -31.23
N LEU A 479 -6.82 -3.03 -32.23
CA LEU A 479 -5.53 -3.71 -32.11
C LEU A 479 -4.42 -2.74 -32.47
N VAL A 480 -3.56 -2.41 -31.53
CA VAL A 480 -2.38 -1.58 -31.73
C VAL A 480 -1.16 -2.49 -31.81
N LYS A 481 -0.45 -2.44 -32.95
CA LYS A 481 0.77 -3.20 -33.14
C LYS A 481 1.84 -2.70 -32.16
N GLY A 482 2.38 -3.61 -31.38
CA GLY A 482 3.34 -3.32 -30.32
C GLY A 482 4.79 -3.54 -30.76
N TYR A 483 5.39 -4.63 -30.28
CA TYR A 483 6.80 -4.93 -30.51
C TYR A 483 7.02 -6.44 -30.70
N LYS A 484 8.11 -6.78 -31.41
CA LYS A 484 8.54 -8.16 -31.62
C LYS A 484 9.37 -8.67 -30.45
N ARG A 485 9.24 -9.97 -30.15
CA ARG A 485 9.95 -10.64 -29.07
C ARG A 485 10.54 -11.95 -29.56
N GLU A 486 11.80 -12.17 -29.22
CA GLU A 486 12.50 -13.42 -29.55
C GLU A 486 12.14 -14.50 -28.53
N MET A 487 11.59 -15.60 -29.02
CA MET A 487 11.10 -16.73 -28.26
C MET A 487 11.98 -17.95 -28.50
N GLY A 488 12.24 -18.73 -27.46
CA GLY A 488 13.11 -19.90 -27.62
C GLY A 488 13.17 -20.81 -26.41
N LEU A 489 14.04 -21.80 -26.51
CA LEU A 489 14.33 -22.76 -25.44
C LEU A 489 15.29 -22.14 -24.44
N ILE A 490 14.95 -22.25 -23.15
CA ILE A 490 15.73 -21.78 -22.00
C ILE A 490 16.26 -22.99 -21.25
N PHE A 491 17.56 -23.02 -20.95
CA PHE A 491 18.22 -24.17 -20.33
C PHE A 491 19.46 -23.74 -19.52
N ARG A 492 20.03 -24.62 -18.72
CA ARG A 492 21.29 -24.34 -18.02
C ARG A 492 22.44 -24.22 -18.98
N GLN A 493 23.35 -23.29 -18.73
CA GLN A 493 24.60 -23.18 -19.51
C GLN A 493 25.34 -24.52 -19.51
N GLY A 494 25.79 -24.93 -20.69
CA GLY A 494 26.47 -26.22 -20.90
C GLY A 494 25.55 -27.40 -21.25
N THR A 495 24.23 -27.23 -21.20
CA THR A 495 23.30 -28.23 -21.75
C THR A 495 23.36 -28.21 -23.28
N ARG A 496 23.43 -29.39 -23.90
CA ARG A 496 23.45 -29.50 -25.36
C ARG A 496 22.00 -29.62 -25.85
N ILE A 497 21.51 -28.57 -26.48
CA ILE A 497 20.18 -28.47 -27.12
C ILE A 497 20.39 -27.80 -28.46
N SER A 498 19.89 -28.38 -29.55
CA SER A 498 20.00 -27.89 -30.92
C SER A 498 18.64 -27.51 -31.52
N GLY A 499 17.52 -27.99 -31.00
CA GLY A 499 16.18 -27.71 -31.49
C GLY A 499 15.06 -28.22 -30.60
N LEU A 500 13.82 -28.07 -31.11
CA LEU A 500 12.61 -28.57 -30.43
C LEU A 500 12.55 -30.11 -30.37
N GLU A 501 13.25 -30.80 -31.26
CA GLU A 501 13.38 -32.23 -31.29
C GLU A 501 14.09 -32.82 -30.08
N ASP A 502 14.95 -32.06 -29.43
CA ASP A 502 15.70 -32.51 -28.25
C ASP A 502 14.89 -32.46 -26.94
N LEU A 503 13.64 -32.02 -27.00
CA LEU A 503 12.76 -31.96 -25.81
C LEU A 503 12.39 -33.35 -25.30
N ALA A 504 12.41 -34.36 -26.14
CA ALA A 504 12.17 -35.75 -25.72
C ALA A 504 13.29 -36.24 -24.77
N GLY A 505 12.89 -36.74 -23.60
CA GLY A 505 13.83 -37.22 -22.57
C GLY A 505 14.38 -36.14 -21.63
N LEU A 506 13.98 -34.84 -21.79
CA LEU A 506 14.28 -33.76 -20.87
C LEU A 506 13.06 -33.43 -20.04
N ARG A 507 13.27 -33.02 -18.77
CA ARG A 507 12.19 -32.49 -17.93
C ARG A 507 11.86 -31.09 -18.41
N PHE A 508 10.74 -30.96 -19.12
CA PHE A 508 10.28 -29.70 -19.69
C PHE A 508 9.30 -29.00 -18.75
N LEU A 509 9.41 -27.67 -18.61
CA LEU A 509 8.40 -26.87 -17.94
C LEU A 509 7.76 -25.91 -18.95
N ASN A 510 6.47 -26.13 -19.21
CA ASN A 510 5.69 -25.31 -20.12
C ASN A 510 5.13 -24.05 -19.42
N ARG A 511 4.55 -23.15 -20.20
CA ARG A 511 3.67 -22.09 -19.70
C ARG A 511 2.25 -22.64 -19.49
N ASN A 512 1.49 -21.95 -18.63
CA ASN A 512 0.09 -22.29 -18.36
C ASN A 512 -0.78 -22.24 -19.62
N ARG A 513 -1.88 -23.01 -19.62
CA ARG A 513 -2.87 -22.98 -20.72
C ARG A 513 -3.46 -21.58 -20.88
N GLY A 514 -3.69 -21.16 -22.13
CA GLY A 514 -4.17 -19.82 -22.49
C GLY A 514 -3.05 -18.76 -22.58
N SER A 515 -1.81 -19.07 -22.19
CA SER A 515 -0.66 -18.22 -22.44
C SER A 515 -0.35 -18.18 -23.94
N GLY A 516 -0.16 -16.98 -24.49
CA GLY A 516 0.29 -16.81 -25.88
C GLY A 516 1.63 -17.49 -26.15
N THR A 517 2.58 -17.42 -25.20
CA THR A 517 3.87 -18.13 -25.29
C THR A 517 3.70 -19.63 -25.49
N ARG A 518 2.75 -20.26 -24.78
CA ARG A 518 2.43 -21.69 -24.99
C ARG A 518 1.79 -21.92 -26.35
N ALA A 519 0.90 -21.04 -26.77
CA ALA A 519 0.26 -21.15 -28.07
C ALA A 519 1.27 -21.04 -29.22
N VAL A 520 2.27 -20.16 -29.10
CA VAL A 520 3.39 -20.05 -30.05
C VAL A 520 4.22 -21.32 -30.07
N LEU A 521 4.60 -21.88 -28.90
CA LEU A 521 5.28 -23.17 -28.84
C LEU A 521 4.45 -24.31 -29.49
N GLU A 522 3.14 -24.34 -29.25
CA GLU A 522 2.24 -25.36 -29.83
C GLU A 522 2.13 -25.22 -31.35
N MET A 523 2.23 -24.01 -31.90
CA MET A 523 2.34 -23.75 -33.33
C MET A 523 3.65 -24.31 -33.89
N GLU A 524 4.79 -23.97 -33.29
CA GLU A 524 6.11 -24.42 -33.74
C GLU A 524 6.24 -25.99 -33.67
N LEU A 525 5.75 -26.58 -32.59
CA LEU A 525 5.68 -28.05 -32.49
C LEU A 525 4.74 -28.68 -33.55
N GLY A 526 3.68 -27.98 -33.91
CA GLY A 526 2.79 -28.39 -35.01
C GLY A 526 3.47 -28.36 -36.37
N LEU A 527 4.31 -27.34 -36.64
CA LEU A 527 5.12 -27.26 -37.86
C LEU A 527 6.15 -28.37 -37.92
N LEU A 528 6.87 -28.60 -36.81
CA LEU A 528 7.84 -29.71 -36.70
C LEU A 528 7.18 -31.08 -36.86
N ALA A 529 6.01 -31.29 -36.27
CA ALA A 529 5.26 -32.53 -36.41
C ALA A 529 4.85 -32.82 -37.86
N LYS A 530 4.38 -31.75 -38.55
CA LYS A 530 4.03 -31.83 -40.00
C LYS A 530 5.25 -32.16 -40.86
N GLU A 531 6.40 -31.58 -40.59
CA GLU A 531 7.66 -31.87 -41.25
C GLU A 531 8.07 -33.34 -41.06
N LYS A 532 7.88 -33.87 -39.85
CA LYS A 532 8.16 -35.29 -39.53
C LYS A 532 7.06 -36.25 -39.96
N GLY A 533 5.96 -35.78 -40.54
CA GLY A 533 4.85 -36.63 -40.99
C GLY A 533 4.05 -37.28 -39.85
N ILE A 534 4.07 -36.72 -38.65
CA ILE A 534 3.36 -37.21 -37.47
C ILE A 534 2.38 -36.15 -36.95
N THR A 535 1.52 -36.50 -36.00
CA THR A 535 0.66 -35.55 -35.33
C THR A 535 1.40 -34.83 -34.20
N ARG A 536 0.97 -33.60 -33.84
CA ARG A 536 1.52 -32.89 -32.68
C ARG A 536 1.36 -33.71 -31.39
N ASN A 537 0.27 -34.44 -31.23
CA ASN A 537 0.03 -35.25 -30.04
C ASN A 537 1.05 -36.40 -29.93
N GLU A 538 1.42 -37.00 -31.05
CA GLU A 538 2.49 -38.02 -31.11
C GLU A 538 3.85 -37.41 -30.74
N LEU A 539 4.18 -36.24 -31.28
CA LEU A 539 5.43 -35.54 -30.97
C LEU A 539 5.52 -35.14 -29.47
N THR A 540 4.43 -34.66 -28.86
CA THR A 540 4.44 -34.16 -27.48
C THR A 540 4.25 -35.24 -26.41
N LYS A 541 3.89 -36.46 -26.79
CA LYS A 541 3.67 -37.59 -25.87
C LYS A 541 4.90 -37.95 -25.05
N ASP A 542 6.09 -37.83 -25.65
CA ASP A 542 7.36 -38.21 -25.05
C ASP A 542 8.09 -37.04 -24.38
N ILE A 543 7.47 -35.85 -24.31
CA ILE A 543 7.99 -34.70 -23.60
C ILE A 543 7.51 -34.72 -22.14
N ASP A 544 8.40 -35.07 -21.23
CA ASP A 544 8.11 -35.05 -19.79
C ASP A 544 7.82 -33.64 -19.30
N GLY A 545 6.70 -33.46 -18.61
CA GLY A 545 6.28 -32.12 -18.09
C GLY A 545 5.59 -31.20 -19.12
N TYR A 546 5.31 -31.65 -20.36
CA TYR A 546 4.60 -30.83 -21.37
C TYR A 546 3.27 -30.23 -20.86
N ASN A 547 2.56 -30.95 -20.01
CA ASN A 547 1.30 -30.50 -19.40
C ASN A 547 1.48 -29.71 -18.11
N SER A 548 2.69 -29.68 -17.55
CA SER A 548 3.01 -28.84 -16.38
C SER A 548 3.11 -27.38 -16.79
N GLY A 549 2.43 -26.48 -16.08
CA GLY A 549 2.32 -25.09 -16.48
C GLY A 549 2.83 -24.09 -15.43
N SER A 550 3.67 -23.15 -15.84
CA SER A 550 4.13 -22.03 -15.04
C SER A 550 3.47 -20.71 -15.47
N LYS A 551 3.17 -19.82 -14.52
CA LYS A 551 2.43 -18.58 -14.79
C LYS A 551 3.30 -17.46 -15.40
N THR A 552 4.62 -17.45 -15.14
CA THR A 552 5.51 -16.35 -15.58
C THR A 552 6.76 -16.90 -16.27
N HIS A 553 7.43 -16.07 -17.07
CA HIS A 553 8.73 -16.43 -17.68
C HIS A 553 9.79 -16.64 -16.61
N ARG A 554 9.79 -15.80 -15.55
CA ARG A 554 10.73 -15.89 -14.44
C ARG A 554 10.60 -17.22 -13.70
N SER A 555 9.38 -17.66 -13.39
CA SER A 555 9.17 -18.96 -12.72
C SER A 555 9.60 -20.17 -13.55
N VAL A 556 9.61 -20.06 -14.89
CA VAL A 556 10.24 -21.07 -15.76
C VAL A 556 11.76 -21.07 -15.55
N CYS A 557 12.37 -19.88 -15.56
CA CYS A 557 13.81 -19.73 -15.34
C CYS A 557 14.25 -20.23 -13.95
N ASP A 558 13.50 -19.87 -12.91
CA ASP A 558 13.78 -20.31 -11.53
C ASP A 558 13.67 -21.83 -11.38
N ALA A 559 12.68 -22.47 -12.01
CA ALA A 559 12.55 -23.91 -12.01
C ALA A 559 13.77 -24.62 -12.67
N ILE A 560 14.34 -24.02 -13.72
CA ILE A 560 15.55 -24.51 -14.36
C ILE A 560 16.77 -24.32 -13.46
N LYS A 561 16.91 -23.15 -12.82
CA LYS A 561 17.98 -22.89 -11.85
C LYS A 561 17.98 -23.86 -10.69
N ASP A 562 16.79 -24.11 -10.13
CA ASP A 562 16.60 -25.02 -8.99
C ASP A 562 16.73 -26.50 -9.37
N GLY A 563 16.84 -26.83 -10.66
CA GLY A 563 16.91 -28.22 -11.14
C GLY A 563 15.59 -28.97 -11.10
N ARG A 564 14.47 -28.25 -11.00
CA ARG A 564 13.13 -28.84 -11.11
C ARG A 564 12.72 -29.11 -12.56
N ALA A 565 13.35 -28.41 -13.51
CA ALA A 565 13.25 -28.64 -14.94
C ALA A 565 14.64 -28.53 -15.59
N ASP A 566 14.83 -29.17 -16.74
CA ASP A 566 16.07 -29.11 -17.52
C ASP A 566 15.96 -28.04 -18.61
N VAL A 567 14.76 -27.85 -19.15
CA VAL A 567 14.47 -26.92 -20.24
C VAL A 567 13.05 -26.34 -20.10
N GLY A 568 12.86 -25.13 -20.61
CA GLY A 568 11.57 -24.46 -20.73
C GLY A 568 11.50 -23.63 -22.01
N PHE A 569 10.32 -23.05 -22.31
CA PHE A 569 10.14 -22.16 -23.43
C PHE A 569 9.72 -20.76 -22.98
N GLY A 570 10.40 -19.73 -23.51
CA GLY A 570 10.12 -18.35 -23.09
C GLY A 570 10.92 -17.30 -23.82
N LEU A 571 11.01 -16.10 -23.21
CA LEU A 571 11.66 -14.91 -23.75
C LEU A 571 13.18 -14.95 -23.56
N ARG A 572 13.92 -14.47 -24.55
CA ARG A 572 15.37 -14.22 -24.45
C ARG A 572 15.72 -13.30 -23.29
N ALA A 573 14.94 -12.23 -23.10
CA ALA A 573 15.13 -11.30 -21.99
C ALA A 573 15.15 -12.01 -20.63
N ALA A 574 14.18 -12.89 -20.38
CA ALA A 574 14.09 -13.65 -19.13
C ALA A 574 15.26 -14.64 -18.93
N ALA A 575 15.68 -15.33 -20.00
CA ALA A 575 16.83 -16.22 -19.95
C ALA A 575 18.12 -15.46 -19.62
N ARG A 576 18.34 -14.30 -20.23
CA ARG A 576 19.51 -13.44 -20.00
C ARG A 576 19.54 -12.90 -18.58
N GLU A 577 18.42 -12.37 -18.08
CA GLU A 577 18.29 -11.88 -16.71
C GLU A 577 18.62 -13.00 -15.69
N ALA A 578 18.17 -14.20 -16.01
CA ALA A 578 18.41 -15.38 -15.17
C ALA A 578 19.83 -15.97 -15.31
N GLY A 579 20.66 -15.52 -16.24
CA GLY A 579 21.99 -16.08 -16.53
C GLY A 579 21.93 -17.51 -17.13
N LEU A 580 20.86 -17.86 -17.84
CA LEU A 580 20.61 -19.15 -18.45
C LEU A 580 21.00 -19.15 -19.94
N GLY A 581 21.20 -20.37 -20.51
CA GLY A 581 21.35 -20.59 -21.95
C GLY A 581 20.03 -20.34 -22.67
N PHE A 582 20.14 -19.87 -23.92
CA PHE A 582 18.99 -19.58 -24.76
C PHE A 582 19.25 -20.01 -26.21
N LEU A 583 18.32 -20.78 -26.77
CA LEU A 583 18.31 -21.15 -28.18
C LEU A 583 17.09 -20.52 -28.84
N PRO A 584 17.25 -19.57 -29.78
CA PRO A 584 16.13 -18.93 -30.47
C PRO A 584 15.37 -19.96 -31.32
N VAL A 585 14.05 -19.91 -31.28
CA VAL A 585 13.16 -20.76 -32.09
C VAL A 585 12.35 -19.90 -33.06
N THR A 586 11.74 -18.82 -32.58
CA THR A 586 10.87 -17.97 -33.38
C THR A 586 10.78 -16.56 -32.81
N GLU A 587 10.19 -15.63 -33.55
CA GLU A 587 9.74 -14.33 -33.03
C GLU A 587 8.21 -14.31 -32.93
N ASP A 588 7.67 -13.65 -31.92
CA ASP A 588 6.25 -13.34 -31.83
C ASP A 588 6.01 -11.82 -31.79
N GLU A 589 4.76 -11.42 -31.97
CA GLU A 589 4.31 -10.04 -31.83
C GLU A 589 3.48 -9.88 -30.56
N PHE A 590 3.89 -8.95 -29.72
CA PHE A 590 3.14 -8.55 -28.55
C PHE A 590 2.42 -7.24 -28.84
N ASP A 591 1.10 -7.32 -28.98
CA ASP A 591 0.24 -6.21 -29.33
C ASP A 591 -0.65 -5.79 -28.18
N LEU A 592 -1.25 -4.60 -28.29
CA LEU A 592 -2.19 -4.06 -27.32
C LEU A 592 -3.60 -4.02 -27.92
N LEU A 593 -4.55 -4.58 -27.21
CA LEU A 593 -5.97 -4.32 -27.47
C LEU A 593 -6.42 -3.17 -26.59
N ILE A 594 -7.02 -2.15 -27.18
CA ILE A 594 -7.45 -0.93 -26.49
C ILE A 594 -8.91 -0.67 -26.85
N ARG A 595 -9.74 -0.35 -25.88
CA ARG A 595 -11.15 0.01 -26.13
C ARG A 595 -11.23 1.37 -26.83
N GLU A 596 -12.09 1.49 -27.80
CA GLU A 596 -12.29 2.75 -28.55
C GLU A 596 -12.79 3.90 -27.66
N ASP A 597 -13.64 3.61 -26.66
CA ASP A 597 -14.21 4.61 -25.75
C ASP A 597 -13.19 5.24 -24.77
N VAL A 598 -11.96 4.71 -24.70
CA VAL A 598 -10.88 5.27 -23.88
C VAL A 598 -9.75 5.90 -24.70
N LEU A 599 -9.82 5.92 -26.02
CA LEU A 599 -8.74 6.47 -26.87
C LEU A 599 -8.45 7.94 -26.62
N ASP A 600 -9.47 8.72 -26.27
CA ASP A 600 -9.35 10.15 -26.00
C ASP A 600 -8.81 10.48 -24.61
N VAL A 601 -8.62 9.47 -23.77
CA VAL A 601 -8.08 9.62 -22.42
C VAL A 601 -6.60 10.02 -22.51
N PRO A 602 -6.15 11.05 -21.78
CA PRO A 602 -4.76 11.54 -21.84
C PRO A 602 -3.72 10.44 -21.61
N GLU A 603 -4.00 9.52 -20.69
CA GLU A 603 -3.13 8.40 -20.32
C GLU A 603 -2.94 7.43 -21.50
N ILE A 604 -4.00 7.13 -22.25
CA ILE A 604 -3.91 6.27 -23.46
C ILE A 604 -3.12 6.97 -24.55
N ARG A 605 -3.35 8.27 -24.78
CA ARG A 605 -2.57 9.04 -25.75
C ARG A 605 -1.08 9.08 -25.40
N LEU A 606 -0.76 9.25 -24.11
CA LEU A 606 0.62 9.22 -23.63
C LEU A 606 1.25 7.85 -23.86
N LEU A 607 0.54 6.76 -23.53
CA LEU A 607 1.01 5.40 -23.77
C LEU A 607 1.31 5.13 -25.23
N LEU A 608 0.40 5.50 -26.15
CA LEU A 608 0.58 5.32 -27.58
C LEU A 608 1.75 6.12 -28.13
N LYS A 609 1.92 7.36 -27.67
CA LYS A 609 3.07 8.21 -28.02
C LYS A 609 4.38 7.60 -27.53
N THR A 610 4.39 7.07 -26.31
CA THR A 610 5.59 6.43 -25.74
C THR A 610 5.94 5.15 -26.48
N LEU A 611 4.96 4.31 -26.80
CA LEU A 611 5.16 3.06 -27.57
C LEU A 611 5.91 3.28 -28.88
N THR A 612 5.66 4.41 -29.55
CA THR A 612 6.30 4.77 -30.83
C THR A 612 7.54 5.64 -30.67
N SER A 613 7.98 5.92 -29.45
CA SER A 613 9.14 6.78 -29.20
C SER A 613 10.47 6.05 -29.41
N GLU A 614 11.49 6.82 -29.77
CA GLU A 614 12.87 6.31 -29.90
C GLU A 614 13.44 5.87 -28.55
N GLU A 615 13.05 6.54 -27.47
CA GLU A 615 13.45 6.21 -26.10
C GLU A 615 12.95 4.82 -25.71
N PHE A 616 11.67 4.53 -25.94
CA PHE A 616 11.11 3.20 -25.69
C PHE A 616 11.81 2.13 -26.53
N SER A 617 12.02 2.39 -27.83
CA SER A 617 12.69 1.45 -28.72
C SER A 617 14.11 1.09 -28.26
N LYS A 618 14.89 2.08 -27.79
CA LYS A 618 16.26 1.88 -27.30
C LYS A 618 16.33 1.18 -25.92
N SER A 619 15.28 1.34 -25.11
CA SER A 619 15.23 0.81 -23.76
C SER A 619 14.64 -0.61 -23.68
N LEU A 620 14.12 -1.14 -24.78
CA LEU A 620 13.60 -2.50 -24.82
C LEU A 620 14.67 -3.53 -24.43
N PRO A 621 14.33 -4.53 -23.62
CA PRO A 621 15.26 -5.59 -23.24
C PRO A 621 15.78 -6.39 -24.44
N PRO A 622 16.95 -7.03 -24.30
CA PRO A 622 17.54 -7.84 -25.38
C PRO A 622 16.60 -8.95 -25.89
N GLY A 623 16.49 -9.05 -27.23
CA GLY A 623 15.55 -9.95 -27.90
C GLY A 623 14.14 -9.37 -28.02
N MET A 624 13.99 -8.06 -27.75
CA MET A 624 12.77 -7.30 -27.99
C MET A 624 13.09 -6.08 -28.84
N ARG A 625 12.22 -5.73 -29.79
CA ARG A 625 12.44 -4.61 -30.69
C ARG A 625 11.13 -4.04 -31.25
N THR A 626 11.10 -2.75 -31.49
CA THR A 626 10.09 -2.13 -32.33
C THR A 626 10.33 -2.50 -33.80
N TYR A 627 9.32 -2.35 -34.63
CA TYR A 627 9.40 -2.63 -36.07
C TYR A 627 8.51 -1.65 -36.86
N GLU A 628 8.48 -1.75 -38.18
CA GLU A 628 7.81 -0.79 -39.05
C GLU A 628 6.32 -0.59 -38.80
N ARG A 629 5.65 -1.60 -38.22
CA ARG A 629 4.22 -1.52 -37.87
C ARG A 629 3.95 -1.09 -36.43
N THR A 630 4.97 -0.86 -35.62
CA THR A 630 4.78 -0.43 -34.22
C THR A 630 3.94 0.84 -34.14
N GLY A 631 2.82 0.81 -33.42
CA GLY A 631 1.85 1.91 -33.32
C GLY A 631 0.76 1.90 -34.39
N GLU A 632 0.80 0.98 -35.36
CA GLU A 632 -0.30 0.81 -36.32
C GLU A 632 -1.57 0.37 -35.62
N MET A 633 -2.68 1.05 -35.92
CA MET A 633 -3.99 0.79 -35.33
C MET A 633 -4.91 0.10 -36.32
N ILE A 634 -5.48 -1.03 -35.93
CA ILE A 634 -6.38 -1.83 -36.76
C ILE A 634 -7.74 -1.88 -36.06
N SER A 635 -8.78 -1.36 -36.72
CA SER A 635 -10.14 -1.19 -36.15
C SER A 635 -11.18 -2.16 -36.69
N SER A 636 -10.88 -2.90 -37.75
CA SER A 636 -11.86 -3.84 -38.36
C SER A 636 -11.36 -5.28 -38.23
N PHE A 637 -12.07 -6.06 -37.43
CA PHE A 637 -11.81 -7.47 -37.22
C PHE A 637 -12.87 -8.34 -37.88
#